data_cf1c71b8c298b0fe3a621c37b9f71ae7
#
_entry.id   cf1c71b8c298b0fe3a621c37b9f71ae7
#
_cell.length_a   1.000
_cell.length_b   1.000
_cell.length_c   1.000
_cell.angle_alpha   90.00
_cell.angle_beta   90.00
_cell.angle_gamma   90.00
#
_symmetry.space_group_name_H-M   'P 1'
#
loop_
_entity.id
_entity.type
_entity.pdbx_description
1 polymer ?
#
loop_
_entity_poly.entity_id
_entity_poly.type
_entity_poly.pdbx_seq_one_letter_code
_entity_poly.pdbx_strand_id
1 'polypeptide(L)'
;MLNKRIEYYSNVPINAYVSYIHEQPVHSHNNDLEIIIALKGTIKVIVGYRTLLLKEGEMFIFNDRDIHGVYETNGENLVLTVHISIKHFKKYNKAAFSSFFLMADTYLKENRYDKPVEELKDYLFRIAKLQILQNESNDTMEALGKELFQKLIMEFQYFYYSTSGGSHFVNRYEGKDNQAQAARVRGVMYYLWENYNQKVTLQEYADETHINMYYLSHIIKNSTGLNFQELLNFTRVEASESLLLETNKKISEIAFDCGFSATRYYVKNFEKWFQMGPNEYRARHMNRVSRKIREDVLDAEAAVKVIEEFLGHMRCIAAGKPYFYTEVIEIDVGKKARKRRNPYHQLIEWDYSMQSKYGIDQEELKNISKPFRLCARVSTTKDFNRCLLTFLQESKSHSLLFVYDTTRKTKAEYNKIFESLGEFCYRCNIESIVVNIEYIGGISDKMRASIAENIIETGRKVKCKITVREVPQCSTGRYMGNYLFDSIYIVPWIIRSSFKAEHEQKFINTVFDNRQEHGNVINGGAGIITGNYIKKPSYYAYMCLSMLGDEIIDNTESYIVTKNNQDIKILLYDYDVSIFNNIDEYTDLNKLAMLSYIKERNKEYKLELFNLNGKYVVSEISLGKDICLFNKMIKMEMSDVLISEEEKLMRDFLRPQFDFSVIDVKNGAASMDVKVPQYGALLLQLHKII
;
A
#
# COMPACT_ATOMS: atom_id res chain seq x y z
N MET A 1 -31.54 5.92 2.81
CA MET A 1 -30.96 5.33 4.04
C MET A 1 -30.03 4.21 3.62
N LEU A 2 -28.81 4.22 4.12
CA LEU A 2 -27.81 3.15 3.88
C LEU A 2 -28.26 1.82 4.50
N ASN A 3 -28.76 1.88 5.72
CA ASN A 3 -29.19 0.67 6.41
C ASN A 3 -30.45 0.09 5.77
N LYS A 4 -30.33 -1.07 5.15
CA LYS A 4 -31.43 -1.86 4.62
C LYS A 4 -31.75 -2.99 5.59
N ARG A 5 -32.95 -2.94 6.12
CA ARG A 5 -33.46 -4.01 6.97
C ARG A 5 -33.77 -5.23 6.13
N ILE A 6 -33.21 -6.38 6.51
CA ILE A 6 -33.55 -7.65 5.91
C ILE A 6 -34.86 -8.16 6.52
N GLU A 7 -35.81 -8.51 5.67
CA GLU A 7 -37.06 -9.18 6.07
C GLU A 7 -36.83 -10.68 5.95
N TYR A 8 -37.00 -11.39 7.06
CA TYR A 8 -36.86 -12.83 7.11
C TYR A 8 -38.25 -13.48 6.97
N TYR A 9 -38.33 -14.45 6.06
CA TYR A 9 -39.61 -15.10 5.74
C TYR A 9 -39.92 -16.31 6.63
N SER A 10 -38.99 -16.73 7.48
CA SER A 10 -39.18 -17.86 8.40
C SER A 10 -38.84 -17.48 9.85
N ASN A 11 -39.25 -18.32 10.80
CA ASN A 11 -38.93 -18.16 12.22
C ASN A 11 -37.41 -18.27 12.48
N VAL A 12 -36.67 -18.96 11.61
CA VAL A 12 -35.21 -19.00 11.61
C VAL A 12 -34.71 -17.92 10.65
N PRO A 13 -34.04 -16.88 11.13
CA PRO A 13 -33.70 -15.73 10.32
C PRO A 13 -32.45 -15.99 9.44
N ILE A 14 -32.64 -16.80 8.43
CA ILE A 14 -31.75 -17.06 7.31
C ILE A 14 -32.62 -16.88 6.04
N ASN A 15 -32.15 -16.08 5.10
CA ASN A 15 -32.70 -15.99 3.77
C ASN A 15 -31.65 -16.42 2.75
N ALA A 16 -32.08 -17.16 1.72
CA ALA A 16 -31.23 -17.50 0.60
C ALA A 16 -32.02 -17.40 -0.71
N TYR A 17 -31.41 -16.78 -1.71
CA TYR A 17 -32.04 -16.65 -3.03
C TYR A 17 -30.95 -16.54 -4.12
N VAL A 18 -31.31 -16.88 -5.34
CA VAL A 18 -30.49 -16.69 -6.53
C VAL A 18 -31.07 -15.59 -7.37
N SER A 19 -30.26 -14.62 -7.75
CA SER A 19 -30.72 -13.50 -8.59
C SER A 19 -29.72 -13.16 -9.69
N TYR A 20 -30.23 -12.57 -10.75
CA TYR A 20 -29.46 -11.79 -11.69
C TYR A 20 -29.33 -10.37 -11.14
N ILE A 21 -28.10 -9.92 -10.90
CA ILE A 21 -27.85 -8.60 -10.32
C ILE A 21 -27.58 -7.60 -11.43
N HIS A 22 -28.39 -6.54 -11.50
CA HIS A 22 -28.12 -5.35 -12.32
C HIS A 22 -27.39 -4.29 -11.49
N GLU A 23 -27.99 -3.91 -10.36
CA GLU A 23 -27.43 -2.90 -9.47
C GLU A 23 -28.00 -3.07 -8.05
N GLN A 24 -27.17 -3.40 -7.11
CA GLN A 24 -27.42 -3.23 -5.68
C GLN A 24 -26.63 -2.02 -5.22
N PRO A 25 -27.27 -0.84 -5.10
CA PRO A 25 -26.55 0.40 -4.74
C PRO A 25 -25.96 0.28 -3.34
N VAL A 26 -25.00 1.16 -3.05
CA VAL A 26 -24.30 1.17 -1.76
C VAL A 26 -25.27 1.18 -0.58
N HIS A 27 -25.15 0.19 0.27
CA HIS A 27 -25.99 -0.04 1.45
C HIS A 27 -25.23 -0.79 2.54
N SER A 28 -25.86 -1.00 3.69
CA SER A 28 -25.35 -1.81 4.79
C SER A 28 -26.50 -2.53 5.49
N HIS A 29 -26.19 -3.55 6.27
CA HIS A 29 -27.12 -4.28 7.12
C HIS A 29 -26.69 -4.18 8.58
N ASN A 30 -27.65 -4.03 9.51
CA ASN A 30 -27.37 -4.00 10.93
C ASN A 30 -27.78 -5.33 11.59
N ASN A 31 -26.84 -5.95 12.28
CA ASN A 31 -26.99 -7.25 12.94
C ASN A 31 -27.20 -8.45 12.00
N ASP A 32 -26.80 -8.31 10.73
CA ASP A 32 -26.92 -9.36 9.73
C ASP A 32 -25.63 -9.50 8.95
N LEU A 33 -25.30 -10.73 8.57
CA LEU A 33 -24.25 -11.03 7.59
C LEU A 33 -24.91 -11.22 6.23
N GLU A 34 -24.26 -10.74 5.19
CA GLU A 34 -24.56 -11.10 3.81
C GLU A 34 -23.38 -11.87 3.22
N ILE A 35 -23.66 -13.01 2.63
CA ILE A 35 -22.67 -13.83 1.93
C ILE A 35 -23.15 -14.00 0.50
N ILE A 36 -22.30 -13.64 -0.45
CA ILE A 36 -22.59 -13.81 -1.88
C ILE A 36 -21.63 -14.78 -2.53
N ILE A 37 -22.14 -15.58 -3.46
CA ILE A 37 -21.36 -16.50 -4.30
C ILE A 37 -21.73 -16.25 -5.75
N ALA A 38 -20.76 -15.96 -6.61
CA ALA A 38 -20.98 -15.86 -8.04
C ALA A 38 -21.15 -17.26 -8.62
N LEU A 39 -22.37 -17.64 -9.03
CA LEU A 39 -22.67 -18.94 -9.62
C LEU A 39 -22.41 -18.95 -11.12
N LYS A 40 -22.52 -17.80 -11.78
CA LYS A 40 -22.24 -17.63 -13.21
C LYS A 40 -21.71 -16.22 -13.47
N GLY A 41 -20.72 -16.12 -14.34
CA GLY A 41 -20.17 -14.85 -14.79
C GLY A 41 -19.33 -14.12 -13.77
N THR A 42 -19.35 -12.80 -13.84
CA THR A 42 -18.54 -11.92 -12.98
C THR A 42 -19.38 -10.74 -12.50
N ILE A 43 -19.27 -10.40 -11.23
CA ILE A 43 -19.90 -9.22 -10.63
C ILE A 43 -18.87 -8.28 -10.05
N LYS A 44 -19.21 -7.00 -10.01
CA LYS A 44 -18.41 -5.94 -9.42
C LYS A 44 -18.92 -5.64 -8.01
N VAL A 45 -18.04 -5.76 -7.03
CA VAL A 45 -18.32 -5.53 -5.62
C VAL A 45 -17.59 -4.26 -5.18
N ILE A 46 -18.29 -3.35 -4.51
CA ILE A 46 -17.70 -2.18 -3.85
C ILE A 46 -17.85 -2.38 -2.35
N VAL A 47 -16.75 -2.29 -1.61
CA VAL A 47 -16.75 -2.34 -0.15
C VAL A 47 -15.74 -1.33 0.38
N GLY A 48 -16.22 -0.37 1.20
CA GLY A 48 -15.42 0.77 1.59
C GLY A 48 -14.86 1.51 0.36
N TYR A 49 -13.55 1.71 0.30
CA TYR A 49 -12.88 2.36 -0.84
C TYR A 49 -12.51 1.39 -1.98
N ARG A 50 -12.66 0.07 -1.78
CA ARG A 50 -12.23 -0.98 -2.73
C ARG A 50 -13.32 -1.33 -3.71
N THR A 51 -12.88 -1.60 -4.93
CA THR A 51 -13.70 -2.20 -5.99
C THR A 51 -13.08 -3.53 -6.38
N LEU A 52 -13.86 -4.59 -6.29
CA LEU A 52 -13.42 -5.97 -6.54
C LEU A 52 -14.26 -6.58 -7.66
N LEU A 53 -13.68 -7.50 -8.40
CA LEU A 53 -14.42 -8.39 -9.30
C LEU A 53 -14.51 -9.77 -8.65
N LEU A 54 -15.73 -10.23 -8.45
CA LEU A 54 -16.02 -11.56 -7.99
C LEU A 54 -16.38 -12.42 -9.20
N LYS A 55 -15.53 -13.40 -9.50
CA LYS A 55 -15.66 -14.31 -10.65
C LYS A 55 -16.46 -15.54 -10.28
N GLU A 56 -16.90 -16.27 -11.27
CA GLU A 56 -17.61 -17.54 -11.07
C GLU A 56 -16.87 -18.47 -10.11
N GLY A 57 -17.59 -18.96 -9.12
CA GLY A 57 -17.09 -19.78 -8.04
C GLY A 57 -16.52 -19.01 -6.84
N GLU A 58 -16.31 -17.71 -6.96
CA GLU A 58 -15.81 -16.90 -5.86
C GLU A 58 -16.93 -16.43 -4.94
N MET A 59 -16.58 -16.23 -3.66
CA MET A 59 -17.49 -15.90 -2.58
C MET A 59 -16.99 -14.67 -1.81
N PHE A 60 -17.91 -13.84 -1.32
CA PHE A 60 -17.58 -12.71 -0.45
C PHE A 60 -18.50 -12.68 0.77
N ILE A 61 -17.97 -12.23 1.93
CA ILE A 61 -18.71 -12.05 3.18
C ILE A 61 -18.71 -10.57 3.52
N PHE A 62 -19.90 -9.97 3.58
CA PHE A 62 -20.11 -8.64 4.13
C PHE A 62 -20.51 -8.78 5.59
N ASN A 63 -19.77 -8.10 6.46
CA ASN A 63 -20.03 -8.14 7.89
C ASN A 63 -21.15 -7.18 8.30
N ASP A 64 -21.58 -7.30 9.53
CA ASP A 64 -22.46 -6.32 10.17
C ASP A 64 -21.89 -4.90 9.97
N ARG A 65 -22.71 -4.04 9.38
CA ARG A 65 -22.44 -2.63 9.08
C ARG A 65 -21.44 -2.35 7.95
N ASP A 66 -20.87 -3.36 7.30
CA ASP A 66 -20.06 -3.12 6.11
C ASP A 66 -20.86 -2.35 5.06
N ILE A 67 -20.35 -1.21 4.61
CA ILE A 67 -20.96 -0.44 3.54
C ILE A 67 -20.48 -0.99 2.21
N HIS A 68 -21.40 -1.56 1.44
CA HIS A 68 -21.11 -2.28 0.22
C HIS A 68 -22.15 -2.06 -0.87
N GLY A 69 -21.77 -2.38 -2.10
CA GLY A 69 -22.65 -2.40 -3.26
C GLY A 69 -22.22 -3.44 -4.27
N VAL A 70 -23.18 -4.01 -5.01
CA VAL A 70 -22.92 -5.06 -6.00
C VAL A 70 -23.52 -4.64 -7.35
N TYR A 71 -22.75 -4.80 -8.41
CA TYR A 71 -23.09 -4.28 -9.73
C TYR A 71 -22.80 -5.32 -10.82
N GLU A 72 -23.61 -5.30 -11.84
CA GLU A 72 -23.32 -6.07 -13.06
C GLU A 72 -22.03 -5.60 -13.72
N THR A 73 -21.42 -6.51 -14.46
CA THR A 73 -20.35 -6.23 -15.43
C THR A 73 -20.91 -6.45 -16.85
N ASN A 74 -20.03 -6.39 -17.83
CA ASN A 74 -20.44 -6.62 -19.24
C ASN A 74 -20.66 -8.13 -19.50
N GLY A 75 -21.75 -8.69 -19.02
CA GLY A 75 -22.09 -10.10 -19.22
C GLY A 75 -23.19 -10.62 -18.30
N GLU A 76 -23.68 -11.81 -18.60
CA GLU A 76 -24.64 -12.49 -17.72
C GLU A 76 -24.00 -12.81 -16.38
N ASN A 77 -24.77 -12.66 -15.30
CA ASN A 77 -24.34 -13.08 -13.96
C ASN A 77 -25.49 -13.80 -13.24
N LEU A 78 -25.16 -14.70 -12.35
CA LEU A 78 -26.09 -15.28 -11.37
C LEU A 78 -25.39 -15.37 -10.04
N VAL A 79 -26.03 -14.88 -9.00
CA VAL A 79 -25.46 -14.77 -7.66
C VAL A 79 -26.36 -15.45 -6.65
N LEU A 80 -25.80 -16.34 -5.85
CA LEU A 80 -26.45 -16.81 -4.63
C LEU A 80 -26.16 -15.79 -3.53
N THR A 81 -27.21 -15.23 -2.94
CA THR A 81 -27.13 -14.36 -1.77
C THR A 81 -27.72 -15.08 -0.56
N VAL A 82 -26.98 -15.08 0.54
CA VAL A 82 -27.42 -15.66 1.82
C VAL A 82 -27.30 -14.60 2.92
N HIS A 83 -28.43 -14.27 3.54
CA HIS A 83 -28.49 -13.39 4.70
C HIS A 83 -28.68 -14.21 5.98
N ILE A 84 -27.96 -13.85 7.04
CA ILE A 84 -27.99 -14.57 8.32
C ILE A 84 -27.99 -13.56 9.47
N SER A 85 -28.97 -13.65 10.37
CA SER A 85 -29.06 -12.75 11.51
C SER A 85 -28.05 -13.10 12.62
N ILE A 86 -27.06 -12.24 12.79
CA ILE A 86 -26.10 -12.34 13.92
C ILE A 86 -26.86 -12.21 15.25
N LYS A 87 -27.86 -11.32 15.31
CA LYS A 87 -28.66 -11.08 16.51
C LYS A 87 -29.34 -12.36 17.01
N HIS A 88 -29.84 -13.20 16.11
CA HIS A 88 -30.48 -14.46 16.46
C HIS A 88 -29.47 -15.51 16.93
N PHE A 89 -28.38 -15.70 16.18
CA PHE A 89 -27.42 -16.76 16.44
C PHE A 89 -26.43 -16.47 17.57
N LYS A 90 -26.33 -15.20 18.04
CA LYS A 90 -25.52 -14.85 19.22
C LYS A 90 -25.86 -15.64 20.46
N LYS A 91 -27.10 -16.13 20.59
CA LYS A 91 -27.51 -16.97 21.71
C LYS A 91 -26.69 -18.25 21.84
N TYR A 92 -26.13 -18.75 20.74
CA TYR A 92 -25.26 -19.92 20.71
C TYR A 92 -23.78 -19.58 20.92
N ASN A 93 -23.38 -18.38 20.53
CA ASN A 93 -22.01 -17.92 20.72
C ASN A 93 -21.94 -16.39 20.81
N LYS A 94 -21.71 -15.88 22.03
CA LYS A 94 -21.61 -14.43 22.27
C LYS A 94 -20.47 -13.77 21.50
N ALA A 95 -19.45 -14.52 21.10
CA ALA A 95 -18.33 -14.00 20.29
C ALA A 95 -18.76 -13.53 18.90
N ALA A 96 -19.90 -13.98 18.38
CA ALA A 96 -20.40 -13.57 17.07
C ALA A 96 -20.61 -12.06 16.95
N PHE A 97 -20.92 -11.37 18.05
CA PHE A 97 -21.22 -9.92 18.05
C PHE A 97 -20.03 -9.01 17.84
N SER A 98 -18.83 -9.48 18.14
CA SER A 98 -17.59 -8.70 18.04
C SER A 98 -16.61 -9.33 17.06
N SER A 99 -17.12 -10.15 16.15
CA SER A 99 -16.30 -10.88 15.18
C SER A 99 -16.45 -10.28 13.80
N PHE A 100 -15.34 -10.11 13.12
CA PHE A 100 -15.31 -9.86 11.69
C PHE A 100 -14.99 -11.16 10.98
N PHE A 101 -15.72 -11.46 9.91
CA PHE A 101 -15.49 -12.62 9.08
C PHE A 101 -14.90 -12.16 7.75
N LEU A 102 -13.77 -12.71 7.38
CA LEU A 102 -13.12 -12.41 6.12
C LEU A 102 -12.88 -13.69 5.35
N MET A 103 -13.05 -13.59 4.06
CA MET A 103 -12.44 -14.57 3.16
C MET A 103 -10.95 -14.32 3.23
N ALA A 104 -10.24 -15.28 3.79
CA ALA A 104 -8.79 -15.24 3.91
C ALA A 104 -8.20 -15.33 2.52
N ASP A 105 -8.01 -14.18 1.95
CA ASP A 105 -7.59 -14.15 0.59
C ASP A 105 -6.10 -14.10 0.44
N THR A 106 -5.44 -13.22 1.01
CA THR A 106 -4.13 -12.85 0.47
C THR A 106 -2.98 -13.02 1.42
N TYR A 107 -3.23 -13.21 2.69
CA TYR A 107 -2.17 -13.17 3.70
C TYR A 107 -1.85 -14.50 4.37
N LEU A 108 -2.74 -15.46 4.24
CA LEU A 108 -2.56 -16.76 4.88
C LEU A 108 -2.09 -17.79 3.84
N LYS A 109 -0.81 -17.92 3.77
CA LYS A 109 0.05 -18.49 2.73
C LYS A 109 0.07 -20.01 2.64
N GLU A 110 -0.87 -20.68 3.23
CA GLU A 110 -0.90 -22.14 3.22
C GLU A 110 -2.18 -22.61 2.54
N ASN A 111 -2.09 -23.68 1.74
CA ASN A 111 -3.21 -24.44 1.19
C ASN A 111 -4.21 -24.97 2.24
N ARG A 112 -4.14 -24.49 3.48
CA ARG A 112 -5.02 -24.84 4.60
C ARG A 112 -6.44 -24.29 4.43
N TYR A 113 -6.63 -23.30 3.56
CA TYR A 113 -7.90 -22.58 3.48
C TYR A 113 -8.79 -23.00 2.32
N ASP A 114 -8.27 -23.74 1.34
CA ASP A 114 -9.10 -24.22 0.24
C ASP A 114 -10.20 -25.16 0.78
N LYS A 115 -9.84 -26.05 1.71
CA LYS A 115 -10.78 -26.98 2.32
C LYS A 115 -11.83 -26.29 3.20
N PRO A 116 -11.52 -25.38 4.15
CA PRO A 116 -12.53 -24.62 4.90
C PRO A 116 -13.48 -23.81 4.03
N VAL A 117 -13.02 -23.21 2.94
CA VAL A 117 -13.86 -22.44 2.02
C VAL A 117 -14.84 -23.35 1.28
N GLU A 118 -14.39 -24.47 0.75
CA GLU A 118 -15.25 -25.43 0.08
C GLU A 118 -16.30 -26.03 1.06
N GLU A 119 -15.89 -26.37 2.27
CA GLU A 119 -16.83 -26.81 3.30
C GLU A 119 -17.85 -25.73 3.66
N LEU A 120 -17.44 -24.45 3.72
CA LEU A 120 -18.36 -23.34 3.96
C LEU A 120 -19.38 -23.20 2.82
N LYS A 121 -18.93 -23.32 1.57
CA LYS A 121 -19.84 -23.31 0.40
C LYS A 121 -20.83 -24.47 0.44
N ASP A 122 -20.38 -25.67 0.79
CA ASP A 122 -21.27 -26.82 0.93
C ASP A 122 -22.39 -26.55 1.95
N TYR A 123 -22.07 -25.94 3.09
CA TYR A 123 -23.08 -25.51 4.07
C TYR A 123 -24.05 -24.47 3.47
N LEU A 124 -23.53 -23.45 2.80
CA LEU A 124 -24.33 -22.39 2.20
C LEU A 124 -25.26 -22.93 1.11
N PHE A 125 -24.79 -23.81 0.25
CA PHE A 125 -25.61 -24.44 -0.79
C PHE A 125 -26.67 -25.35 -0.19
N ARG A 126 -26.34 -26.10 0.85
CA ARG A 126 -27.31 -26.92 1.56
C ARG A 126 -28.42 -26.09 2.19
N ILE A 127 -28.06 -25.02 2.92
CA ILE A 127 -28.98 -24.08 3.52
C ILE A 127 -29.87 -23.44 2.43
N ALA A 128 -29.26 -22.97 1.34
CA ALA A 128 -29.98 -22.31 0.24
C ALA A 128 -31.01 -23.26 -0.40
N LYS A 129 -30.64 -24.48 -0.72
CA LYS A 129 -31.56 -25.46 -1.32
C LYS A 129 -32.76 -25.76 -0.40
N LEU A 130 -32.49 -26.00 0.89
CA LEU A 130 -33.56 -26.32 1.85
C LEU A 130 -34.50 -25.13 2.04
N GLN A 131 -33.97 -23.91 2.10
CA GLN A 131 -34.79 -22.73 2.27
C GLN A 131 -35.58 -22.36 1.00
N ILE A 132 -34.96 -22.41 -0.16
CA ILE A 132 -35.61 -22.09 -1.45
C ILE A 132 -36.78 -23.08 -1.71
N LEU A 133 -36.59 -24.35 -1.41
CA LEU A 133 -37.60 -25.39 -1.57
C LEU A 133 -38.66 -25.40 -0.45
N GLN A 134 -38.43 -24.72 0.66
CA GLN A 134 -39.29 -24.69 1.86
C GLN A 134 -39.64 -26.08 2.40
N ASN A 135 -38.75 -27.06 2.25
CA ASN A 135 -39.03 -28.47 2.50
C ASN A 135 -38.60 -28.96 3.88
N GLU A 136 -38.04 -28.10 4.74
CA GLU A 136 -37.46 -28.52 6.01
C GLU A 136 -38.08 -27.81 7.22
N SER A 137 -37.96 -28.47 8.37
CA SER A 137 -38.45 -27.91 9.62
C SER A 137 -37.57 -26.76 10.11
N ASN A 138 -38.15 -25.87 10.92
CA ASN A 138 -37.38 -24.79 11.58
C ASN A 138 -36.23 -25.34 12.43
N ASP A 139 -36.38 -26.52 13.04
CA ASP A 139 -35.34 -27.14 13.86
C ASP A 139 -34.09 -27.53 13.03
N THR A 140 -34.33 -28.05 11.82
CA THR A 140 -33.22 -28.38 10.88
C THR A 140 -32.49 -27.11 10.44
N MET A 141 -33.24 -26.07 10.08
CA MET A 141 -32.63 -24.78 9.68
C MET A 141 -31.89 -24.12 10.82
N GLU A 142 -32.41 -24.16 12.04
CA GLU A 142 -31.75 -23.66 13.24
C GLU A 142 -30.43 -24.39 13.51
N ALA A 143 -30.42 -25.73 13.40
CA ALA A 143 -29.24 -26.55 13.57
C ALA A 143 -28.15 -26.19 12.53
N LEU A 144 -28.50 -26.09 11.26
CA LEU A 144 -27.60 -25.71 10.17
C LEU A 144 -27.04 -24.29 10.35
N GLY A 145 -27.88 -23.35 10.74
CA GLY A 145 -27.44 -21.99 11.03
C GLY A 145 -26.44 -21.93 12.20
N LYS A 146 -26.69 -22.72 13.24
CA LYS A 146 -25.75 -22.85 14.37
C LYS A 146 -24.40 -23.44 13.93
N GLU A 147 -24.41 -24.51 13.14
CA GLU A 147 -23.19 -25.13 12.59
C GLU A 147 -22.42 -24.14 11.70
N LEU A 148 -23.15 -23.43 10.83
CA LEU A 148 -22.56 -22.41 9.95
C LEU A 148 -21.86 -21.31 10.76
N PHE A 149 -22.52 -20.78 11.81
CA PHE A 149 -21.92 -19.79 12.68
C PHE A 149 -20.70 -20.32 13.46
N GLN A 150 -20.75 -21.55 13.93
CA GLN A 150 -19.60 -22.18 14.56
C GLN A 150 -18.43 -22.26 13.59
N LYS A 151 -18.68 -22.66 12.33
CA LYS A 151 -17.66 -22.74 11.30
C LYS A 151 -17.08 -21.36 10.96
N LEU A 152 -17.92 -20.33 10.80
CA LEU A 152 -17.48 -18.96 10.58
C LEU A 152 -16.56 -18.47 11.70
N ILE A 153 -16.93 -18.71 12.96
CA ILE A 153 -16.13 -18.32 14.11
C ILE A 153 -14.81 -19.10 14.20
N MET A 154 -14.81 -20.38 13.89
CA MET A 154 -13.61 -21.22 14.00
C MET A 154 -12.63 -20.99 12.86
N GLU A 155 -13.13 -20.78 11.64
CA GLU A 155 -12.32 -20.81 10.43
C GLU A 155 -12.10 -19.44 9.79
N PHE A 156 -13.08 -18.53 9.92
CA PHE A 156 -13.11 -17.24 9.20
C PHE A 156 -13.12 -16.03 10.10
N GLN A 157 -13.00 -16.21 11.41
CA GLN A 157 -12.97 -15.09 12.34
C GLN A 157 -11.61 -14.38 12.34
N TYR A 158 -11.68 -13.06 12.18
CA TYR A 158 -10.52 -12.17 12.27
C TYR A 158 -10.80 -11.04 13.26
N PHE A 159 -9.75 -10.54 13.90
CA PHE A 159 -9.91 -9.49 14.89
C PHE A 159 -9.82 -8.10 14.31
N TYR A 160 -9.08 -7.97 13.23
CA TYR A 160 -8.80 -6.70 12.64
C TYR A 160 -8.23 -6.88 11.24
N TYR A 161 -8.61 -6.00 10.32
CA TYR A 161 -7.88 -5.86 9.07
C TYR A 161 -7.54 -4.38 8.83
N SER A 162 -6.38 -4.10 8.28
CA SER A 162 -5.97 -2.77 7.86
C SER A 162 -6.05 -2.66 6.36
N THR A 163 -6.64 -1.57 5.90
CA THR A 163 -6.74 -1.25 4.48
C THR A 163 -5.71 -0.23 4.02
N SER A 164 -4.83 0.22 4.93
CA SER A 164 -3.82 1.21 4.61
C SER A 164 -2.75 0.65 3.69
N GLY A 165 -2.57 1.29 2.54
CA GLY A 165 -1.51 0.95 1.60
C GLY A 165 -1.66 -0.38 0.88
N GLY A 166 -2.88 -0.93 0.83
CA GLY A 166 -3.12 -2.21 0.19
C GLY A 166 -2.64 -3.43 0.99
N SER A 167 -2.05 -3.22 2.15
CA SER A 167 -1.72 -4.28 3.08
C SER A 167 -2.84 -4.50 4.06
N HIS A 168 -3.33 -5.72 4.11
CA HIS A 168 -4.34 -6.13 5.07
C HIS A 168 -3.64 -6.89 6.18
N PHE A 169 -3.70 -6.37 7.41
CA PHE A 169 -3.28 -7.12 8.57
C PHE A 169 -4.44 -7.91 9.08
N VAL A 170 -4.30 -9.21 8.98
CA VAL A 170 -5.25 -10.15 9.50
C VAL A 170 -4.51 -11.02 10.49
N ASN A 171 -4.80 -10.88 11.77
CA ASN A 171 -4.30 -11.77 12.78
C ASN A 171 -5.40 -12.77 13.11
N ARG A 172 -5.16 -14.02 12.78
CA ARG A 172 -5.96 -15.15 13.22
C ARG A 172 -5.43 -15.67 14.55
N TYR A 173 -6.34 -15.96 15.47
CA TYR A 173 -5.96 -16.71 16.66
C TYR A 173 -5.76 -18.18 16.33
N GLU A 174 -4.52 -18.61 16.29
CA GLU A 174 -4.16 -20.04 16.19
C GLU A 174 -3.93 -20.61 17.58
N GLY A 175 -4.69 -21.68 17.90
CA GLY A 175 -4.46 -22.53 19.07
C GLY A 175 -5.43 -22.37 20.24
N LYS A 176 -5.62 -23.45 20.98
CA LYS A 176 -6.52 -23.55 22.15
C LYS A 176 -6.12 -22.63 23.33
N ASP A 177 -4.83 -22.34 23.47
CA ASP A 177 -4.30 -21.51 24.56
C ASP A 177 -4.61 -20.01 24.43
N ASN A 178 -5.04 -19.56 23.24
CA ASN A 178 -5.31 -18.17 22.95
C ASN A 178 -6.78 -17.76 23.01
N GLN A 179 -7.72 -18.65 23.31
CA GLN A 179 -9.16 -18.31 23.32
C GLN A 179 -9.51 -17.24 24.37
N ALA A 180 -8.90 -17.31 25.56
CA ALA A 180 -9.12 -16.30 26.59
C ALA A 180 -8.56 -14.94 26.20
N GLN A 181 -7.42 -14.92 25.55
CA GLN A 181 -6.81 -13.70 25.01
C GLN A 181 -7.67 -13.11 23.90
N ALA A 182 -8.15 -13.94 22.99
CA ALA A 182 -9.08 -13.56 21.92
C ALA A 182 -10.37 -12.94 22.48
N ALA A 183 -10.94 -13.55 23.52
CA ALA A 183 -12.14 -13.03 24.19
C ALA A 183 -11.90 -11.63 24.79
N ARG A 184 -10.73 -11.38 25.36
CA ARG A 184 -10.37 -10.07 25.92
C ARG A 184 -10.21 -9.01 24.83
N VAL A 185 -9.54 -9.32 23.72
CA VAL A 185 -9.40 -8.39 22.60
C VAL A 185 -10.77 -8.08 21.97
N ARG A 186 -11.63 -9.07 21.82
CA ARG A 186 -13.03 -8.84 21.39
C ARG A 186 -13.79 -7.92 22.35
N GLY A 187 -13.62 -8.12 23.66
CA GLY A 187 -14.21 -7.25 24.65
C GLY A 187 -13.79 -5.79 24.48
N VAL A 188 -12.49 -5.55 24.23
CA VAL A 188 -11.98 -4.19 23.93
C VAL A 188 -12.60 -3.64 22.64
N MET A 189 -12.67 -4.42 21.58
CA MET A 189 -13.28 -3.97 20.31
C MET A 189 -14.76 -3.62 20.48
N TYR A 190 -15.49 -4.45 21.22
CA TYR A 190 -16.89 -4.18 21.54
C TYR A 190 -17.04 -2.89 22.37
N TYR A 191 -16.22 -2.72 23.41
CA TYR A 191 -16.19 -1.51 24.23
C TYR A 191 -15.90 -0.26 23.38
N LEU A 192 -14.96 -0.34 22.46
CA LEU A 192 -14.66 0.77 21.55
C LEU A 192 -15.85 1.11 20.63
N TRP A 193 -16.55 0.13 20.09
CA TRP A 193 -17.73 0.35 19.25
C TRP A 193 -18.90 0.99 20.01
N GLU A 194 -19.09 0.64 21.26
CA GLU A 194 -20.17 1.23 22.08
C GLU A 194 -19.83 2.66 22.55
N ASN A 195 -18.53 3.01 22.61
CA ASN A 195 -18.09 4.25 23.23
C ASN A 195 -17.21 5.15 22.36
N TYR A 196 -17.06 4.86 21.05
CA TYR A 196 -16.10 5.55 20.19
C TYR A 196 -16.27 7.07 20.13
N ASN A 197 -17.49 7.57 20.24
CA ASN A 197 -17.83 8.99 20.17
C ASN A 197 -17.52 9.78 21.44
N GLN A 198 -17.10 9.09 22.50
CA GLN A 198 -16.75 9.68 23.80
C GLN A 198 -15.23 9.67 24.00
N LYS A 199 -14.80 10.27 25.10
CA LYS A 199 -13.42 10.13 25.57
C LYS A 199 -13.27 8.77 26.24
N VAL A 200 -12.52 7.88 25.65
CA VAL A 200 -12.26 6.52 26.15
C VAL A 200 -10.77 6.31 26.35
N THR A 201 -10.41 5.62 27.42
CA THR A 201 -9.03 5.23 27.74
C THR A 201 -8.96 3.72 27.98
N LEU A 202 -7.78 3.14 27.73
CA LEU A 202 -7.55 1.74 28.04
C LEU A 202 -7.58 1.47 29.55
N GLN A 203 -7.22 2.48 30.37
CA GLN A 203 -7.26 2.36 31.83
C GLN A 203 -8.69 2.18 32.34
N GLU A 204 -9.66 2.96 31.85
CA GLU A 204 -11.08 2.83 32.22
C GLU A 204 -11.60 1.42 31.94
N TYR A 205 -11.32 0.87 30.75
CA TYR A 205 -11.72 -0.50 30.41
C TYR A 205 -10.99 -1.55 31.27
N ALA A 206 -9.72 -1.34 31.59
CA ALA A 206 -8.92 -2.20 32.45
C ALA A 206 -9.48 -2.27 33.86
N ASP A 207 -9.88 -1.11 34.42
CA ASP A 207 -10.48 -0.99 35.73
C ASP A 207 -11.87 -1.66 35.78
N GLU A 208 -12.71 -1.43 34.76
CA GLU A 208 -14.04 -2.04 34.64
C GLU A 208 -13.99 -3.57 34.57
N THR A 209 -12.99 -4.09 33.84
CA THR A 209 -12.83 -5.54 33.64
C THR A 209 -11.92 -6.23 34.63
N HIS A 210 -11.32 -5.47 35.56
CA HIS A 210 -10.33 -5.96 36.56
C HIS A 210 -9.13 -6.66 35.90
N ILE A 211 -8.69 -6.14 34.73
CA ILE A 211 -7.56 -6.68 33.98
C ILE A 211 -6.43 -5.65 33.99
N ASN A 212 -5.19 -6.11 34.10
CA ASN A 212 -4.04 -5.21 34.05
C ASN A 212 -3.93 -4.47 32.72
N MET A 213 -3.84 -3.14 32.74
CA MET A 213 -3.78 -2.28 31.54
C MET A 213 -2.58 -2.61 30.64
N TYR A 214 -1.40 -2.88 31.22
CA TYR A 214 -0.21 -3.22 30.43
C TYR A 214 -0.38 -4.55 29.70
N TYR A 215 -0.99 -5.52 30.35
CA TYR A 215 -1.34 -6.79 29.73
C TYR A 215 -2.33 -6.60 28.58
N LEU A 216 -3.39 -5.81 28.79
CA LEU A 216 -4.35 -5.47 27.71
C LEU A 216 -3.66 -4.78 26.54
N SER A 217 -2.83 -3.78 26.82
CA SER A 217 -2.07 -3.07 25.78
C SER A 217 -1.21 -4.03 24.95
N HIS A 218 -0.53 -4.97 25.61
CA HIS A 218 0.31 -5.95 24.96
C HIS A 218 -0.50 -6.92 24.08
N ILE A 219 -1.61 -7.47 24.60
CA ILE A 219 -2.43 -8.39 23.80
C ILE A 219 -3.13 -7.71 22.63
N ILE A 220 -3.59 -6.46 22.80
CA ILE A 220 -4.16 -5.68 21.69
C ILE A 220 -3.12 -5.52 20.59
N LYS A 221 -1.91 -5.04 20.94
CA LYS A 221 -0.85 -4.81 19.96
C LYS A 221 -0.45 -6.10 19.23
N ASN A 222 -0.30 -7.20 19.96
CA ASN A 222 0.08 -8.49 19.37
C ASN A 222 -1.02 -9.08 18.49
N SER A 223 -2.30 -8.88 18.87
CA SER A 223 -3.42 -9.47 18.15
C SER A 223 -3.87 -8.65 16.94
N THR A 224 -3.77 -7.33 17.04
CA THR A 224 -4.31 -6.42 16.01
C THR A 224 -3.21 -5.68 15.23
N GLY A 225 -1.95 -5.74 15.67
CA GLY A 225 -0.88 -4.90 15.13
C GLY A 225 -0.97 -3.43 15.50
N LEU A 226 -2.08 -2.99 16.13
CA LEU A 226 -2.35 -1.61 16.50
C LEU A 226 -2.28 -1.40 18.02
N ASN A 227 -1.90 -0.20 18.45
CA ASN A 227 -2.13 0.19 19.83
C ASN A 227 -3.60 0.60 20.04
N PHE A 228 -4.01 0.74 21.31
CA PHE A 228 -5.38 1.09 21.66
C PHE A 228 -5.88 2.38 21.01
N GLN A 229 -5.04 3.42 20.97
CA GLN A 229 -5.42 4.70 20.36
C GLN A 229 -5.59 4.61 18.83
N GLU A 230 -4.76 3.82 18.18
CA GLU A 230 -4.91 3.55 16.75
C GLU A 230 -6.19 2.76 16.46
N LEU A 231 -6.49 1.77 17.31
CA LEU A 231 -7.72 0.98 17.20
C LEU A 231 -8.96 1.84 17.44
N LEU A 232 -8.95 2.73 18.43
CA LEU A 232 -10.01 3.71 18.68
C LEU A 232 -10.19 4.64 17.47
N ASN A 233 -9.10 5.17 16.93
CA ASN A 233 -9.18 6.06 15.76
C ASN A 233 -9.72 5.33 14.52
N PHE A 234 -9.38 4.07 14.34
CA PHE A 234 -9.95 3.22 13.29
C PHE A 234 -11.46 3.07 13.47
N THR A 235 -11.93 2.67 14.66
CA THR A 235 -13.36 2.53 14.97
C THR A 235 -14.14 3.82 14.70
N ARG A 236 -13.55 4.98 15.04
CA ARG A 236 -14.14 6.30 14.77
C ARG A 236 -14.26 6.61 13.28
N VAL A 237 -13.25 6.24 12.50
CA VAL A 237 -13.26 6.42 11.03
C VAL A 237 -14.29 5.51 10.40
N GLU A 238 -14.36 4.25 10.77
CA GLU A 238 -15.38 3.31 10.32
C GLU A 238 -16.80 3.83 10.62
N ALA A 239 -17.03 4.27 11.86
CA ALA A 239 -18.33 4.84 12.25
C ALA A 239 -18.68 6.12 11.47
N SER A 240 -17.69 6.89 11.01
CA SER A 240 -17.90 8.12 10.23
C SER A 240 -18.40 7.87 8.82
N GLU A 241 -18.18 6.68 8.28
CA GLU A 241 -18.52 6.35 6.89
C GLU A 241 -20.02 6.50 6.64
N SER A 242 -20.86 5.98 7.53
CA SER A 242 -22.33 6.14 7.44
C SER A 242 -22.74 7.60 7.49
N LEU A 243 -22.15 8.41 8.38
CA LEU A 243 -22.45 9.84 8.49
C LEU A 243 -22.04 10.61 7.23
N LEU A 244 -20.94 10.23 6.58
CA LEU A 244 -20.51 10.80 5.31
C LEU A 244 -21.52 10.58 4.19
N LEU A 245 -22.12 9.39 4.14
CA LEU A 245 -22.98 8.97 3.04
C LEU A 245 -24.47 9.25 3.27
N GLU A 246 -24.94 9.30 4.54
CA GLU A 246 -26.35 9.53 4.87
C GLU A 246 -26.66 10.99 5.18
N THR A 247 -25.66 11.83 5.45
CA THR A 247 -25.89 13.20 5.90
C THR A 247 -25.11 14.22 5.07
N ASN A 248 -25.64 15.44 5.05
CA ASN A 248 -24.95 16.61 4.48
C ASN A 248 -24.10 17.37 5.52
N LYS A 249 -23.81 16.75 6.69
CA LYS A 249 -23.00 17.38 7.72
C LYS A 249 -21.63 17.76 7.19
N LYS A 250 -21.10 18.87 7.70
CA LYS A 250 -19.72 19.28 7.38
C LYS A 250 -18.73 18.25 7.92
N ILE A 251 -17.59 18.13 7.28
CA ILE A 251 -16.53 17.21 7.71
C ILE A 251 -16.11 17.48 9.17
N SER A 252 -16.12 18.77 9.59
CA SER A 252 -15.84 19.12 10.97
C SER A 252 -16.89 18.60 11.96
N GLU A 253 -18.16 18.64 11.60
CA GLU A 253 -19.24 18.12 12.44
C GLU A 253 -19.14 16.60 12.58
N ILE A 254 -18.92 15.89 11.46
CA ILE A 254 -18.71 14.43 11.47
C ILE A 254 -17.50 14.06 12.35
N ALA A 255 -16.40 14.80 12.24
CA ALA A 255 -15.23 14.56 13.08
C ALA A 255 -15.56 14.62 14.58
N PHE A 256 -16.32 15.62 15.00
CA PHE A 256 -16.74 15.75 16.41
C PHE A 256 -17.75 14.69 16.81
N ASP A 257 -18.74 14.39 15.97
CA ASP A 257 -19.74 13.32 16.23
C ASP A 257 -19.09 11.95 16.42
N CYS A 258 -17.96 11.71 15.73
CA CYS A 258 -17.16 10.50 15.88
C CYS A 258 -16.09 10.59 16.98
N GLY A 259 -16.10 11.63 17.82
CA GLY A 259 -15.23 11.75 18.98
C GLY A 259 -13.80 12.22 18.70
N PHE A 260 -13.51 12.76 17.52
CA PHE A 260 -12.21 13.38 17.25
C PHE A 260 -12.12 14.77 17.88
N SER A 261 -11.01 15.09 18.50
CA SER A 261 -10.75 16.39 19.13
C SER A 261 -10.54 17.53 18.12
N ALA A 262 -10.20 17.22 16.89
CA ALA A 262 -10.05 18.20 15.80
C ALA A 262 -10.22 17.55 14.42
N THR A 263 -10.78 18.30 13.49
CA THR A 263 -11.01 17.87 12.10
C THR A 263 -9.75 17.34 11.41
N ARG A 264 -8.60 17.97 11.65
CA ARG A 264 -7.32 17.53 11.08
C ARG A 264 -6.94 16.10 11.45
N TYR A 265 -7.24 15.66 12.67
CA TYR A 265 -6.96 14.30 13.11
C TYR A 265 -7.91 13.29 12.47
N TYR A 266 -9.17 13.67 12.31
CA TYR A 266 -10.13 12.87 11.58
C TYR A 266 -9.68 12.67 10.12
N VAL A 267 -9.43 13.76 9.39
CA VAL A 267 -9.01 13.70 7.98
C VAL A 267 -7.76 12.83 7.82
N LYS A 268 -6.73 13.04 8.65
CA LYS A 268 -5.50 12.24 8.62
C LYS A 268 -5.75 10.75 8.84
N ASN A 269 -6.62 10.40 9.82
CA ASN A 269 -6.93 8.99 10.07
C ASN A 269 -7.82 8.42 8.98
N PHE A 270 -8.78 9.18 8.45
CA PHE A 270 -9.61 8.75 7.34
C PHE A 270 -8.76 8.45 6.10
N GLU A 271 -7.85 9.35 5.72
CA GLU A 271 -6.90 9.14 4.62
C GLU A 271 -5.98 7.93 4.85
N LYS A 272 -5.57 7.71 6.10
CA LYS A 272 -4.78 6.53 6.47
C LYS A 272 -5.52 5.23 6.17
N TRP A 273 -6.82 5.15 6.48
CA TRP A 273 -7.60 3.91 6.42
C TRP A 273 -8.35 3.73 5.09
N PHE A 274 -8.87 4.82 4.51
CA PHE A 274 -9.65 4.80 3.28
C PHE A 274 -8.86 5.23 2.03
N GLN A 275 -7.57 5.57 2.18
CA GLN A 275 -6.66 5.96 1.09
C GLN A 275 -7.15 7.14 0.24
N MET A 276 -8.14 7.86 0.70
CA MET A 276 -8.69 9.07 0.10
C MET A 276 -9.27 9.98 1.16
N GLY A 277 -9.45 11.26 0.84
CA GLY A 277 -10.04 12.22 1.77
C GLY A 277 -11.55 11.99 1.97
N PRO A 278 -12.13 12.37 3.14
CA PRO A 278 -13.54 12.16 3.42
C PRO A 278 -14.48 12.88 2.44
N ASN A 279 -14.11 14.04 1.92
CA ASN A 279 -14.88 14.75 0.88
C ASN A 279 -14.86 14.00 -0.45
N GLU A 280 -13.72 13.43 -0.82
CA GLU A 280 -13.57 12.63 -2.03
C GLU A 280 -14.39 11.35 -1.93
N TYR A 281 -14.32 10.67 -0.79
CA TYR A 281 -15.12 9.48 -0.49
C TYR A 281 -16.62 9.77 -0.61
N ARG A 282 -17.08 10.85 0.02
CA ARG A 282 -18.47 11.30 -0.10
C ARG A 282 -18.88 11.54 -1.55
N ALA A 283 -18.09 12.29 -2.31
CA ALA A 283 -18.39 12.61 -3.71
C ALA A 283 -18.47 11.34 -4.58
N ARG A 284 -17.60 10.36 -4.30
CA ARG A 284 -17.55 9.10 -5.04
C ARG A 284 -18.77 8.20 -4.82
N HIS A 285 -19.31 8.19 -3.60
CA HIS A 285 -20.33 7.22 -3.19
C HIS A 285 -21.73 7.80 -2.96
N MET A 286 -21.87 9.09 -2.63
CA MET A 286 -23.16 9.69 -2.24
C MET A 286 -24.24 9.56 -3.32
N ASN A 287 -23.89 9.69 -4.60
CA ASN A 287 -24.84 9.54 -5.70
C ASN A 287 -25.31 8.09 -5.92
N ARG A 288 -24.69 7.12 -5.26
CA ARG A 288 -25.00 5.69 -5.38
C ARG A 288 -25.95 5.20 -4.28
N VAL A 289 -26.02 5.92 -3.14
CA VAL A 289 -26.84 5.50 -1.97
C VAL A 289 -28.35 5.59 -2.21
N SER A 290 -28.80 6.51 -3.04
CA SER A 290 -30.22 6.80 -3.22
C SER A 290 -30.92 5.99 -4.32
N ARG A 291 -30.19 5.11 -5.02
CA ARG A 291 -30.72 4.32 -6.11
C ARG A 291 -31.53 3.12 -5.60
N LYS A 292 -32.47 2.63 -6.40
CA LYS A 292 -33.22 1.41 -6.08
C LYS A 292 -32.42 0.16 -6.46
N ILE A 293 -32.56 -0.90 -5.68
CA ILE A 293 -32.08 -2.23 -6.04
C ILE A 293 -32.78 -2.65 -7.35
N ARG A 294 -31.98 -3.15 -8.28
CA ARG A 294 -32.42 -3.77 -9.52
C ARG A 294 -31.80 -5.14 -9.62
N GLU A 295 -32.57 -6.14 -9.33
CA GLU A 295 -32.19 -7.55 -9.43
C GLU A 295 -33.41 -8.38 -9.81
N ASP A 296 -33.19 -9.43 -10.57
CA ASP A 296 -34.24 -10.37 -10.98
C ASP A 296 -34.04 -11.66 -10.19
N VAL A 297 -34.84 -11.87 -9.17
CA VAL A 297 -34.81 -13.08 -8.34
C VAL A 297 -35.43 -14.25 -9.10
N LEU A 298 -34.70 -15.36 -9.17
CA LEU A 298 -35.17 -16.58 -9.81
C LEU A 298 -36.25 -17.24 -8.93
N ASP A 299 -37.21 -17.91 -9.59
CA ASP A 299 -38.11 -18.83 -8.90
C ASP A 299 -37.37 -20.03 -8.28
N ALA A 300 -38.04 -20.76 -7.40
CA ALA A 300 -37.44 -21.84 -6.64
C ALA A 300 -36.85 -22.96 -7.53
N GLU A 301 -37.57 -23.33 -8.61
CA GLU A 301 -37.14 -24.41 -9.52
C GLU A 301 -35.91 -23.98 -10.31
N ALA A 302 -35.93 -22.78 -10.90
CA ALA A 302 -34.79 -22.23 -11.63
C ALA A 302 -33.54 -22.02 -10.72
N ALA A 303 -33.75 -21.51 -9.50
CA ALA A 303 -32.67 -21.30 -8.55
C ALA A 303 -31.98 -22.61 -8.14
N VAL A 304 -32.74 -23.65 -7.80
CA VAL A 304 -32.21 -24.97 -7.45
C VAL A 304 -31.44 -25.59 -8.62
N LYS A 305 -32.00 -25.50 -9.82
CA LYS A 305 -31.34 -25.99 -11.04
C LYS A 305 -29.99 -25.34 -11.26
N VAL A 306 -29.91 -24.02 -11.15
CA VAL A 306 -28.64 -23.25 -11.27
C VAL A 306 -27.63 -23.70 -10.20
N ILE A 307 -28.06 -23.90 -8.95
CA ILE A 307 -27.18 -24.37 -7.88
C ILE A 307 -26.67 -25.79 -8.20
N GLU A 308 -27.52 -26.67 -8.72
CA GLU A 308 -27.12 -28.06 -9.06
C GLU A 308 -26.17 -28.11 -10.24
N GLU A 309 -26.41 -27.33 -11.29
CA GLU A 309 -25.51 -27.19 -12.43
C GLU A 309 -24.14 -26.66 -11.99
N PHE A 310 -24.14 -25.62 -11.11
CA PHE A 310 -22.90 -25.08 -10.56
C PHE A 310 -22.14 -26.14 -9.74
N LEU A 311 -22.80 -26.85 -8.83
CA LEU A 311 -22.18 -27.92 -8.04
C LEU A 311 -21.65 -29.07 -8.91
N GLY A 312 -22.34 -29.40 -10.00
CA GLY A 312 -21.86 -30.37 -11.00
C GLY A 312 -20.57 -29.91 -11.67
N HIS A 313 -20.49 -28.66 -12.07
CA HIS A 313 -19.30 -28.04 -12.68
C HIS A 313 -18.11 -27.97 -11.69
N MET A 314 -18.34 -27.55 -10.46
CA MET A 314 -17.29 -27.40 -9.44
C MET A 314 -16.65 -28.75 -9.07
N ARG A 315 -17.40 -29.86 -9.06
CA ARG A 315 -16.82 -31.21 -8.86
C ARG A 315 -15.86 -31.62 -9.98
N CYS A 316 -16.01 -31.06 -11.17
CA CYS A 316 -15.10 -31.30 -12.31
C CYS A 316 -13.84 -30.41 -12.25
N ILE A 317 -13.88 -29.27 -11.56
CA ILE A 317 -12.78 -28.29 -11.47
C ILE A 317 -11.93 -28.50 -10.20
N ALA A 318 -12.23 -29.46 -9.35
CA ALA A 318 -11.59 -29.70 -8.05
C ALA A 318 -10.10 -30.07 -8.16
N ALA A 319 -9.28 -29.11 -8.58
CA ALA A 319 -7.83 -29.12 -8.40
C ALA A 319 -7.26 -27.68 -8.35
N GLY A 320 -7.21 -27.12 -7.18
CA GLY A 320 -6.08 -26.28 -6.76
C GLY A 320 -5.90 -24.90 -7.42
N LYS A 321 -6.94 -24.04 -7.50
CA LYS A 321 -6.72 -22.61 -7.72
C LYS A 321 -7.12 -21.82 -6.46
N PRO A 322 -6.20 -21.03 -5.88
CA PRO A 322 -6.53 -20.17 -4.76
C PRO A 322 -7.51 -19.06 -5.19
N TYR A 323 -8.43 -18.69 -4.30
CA TYR A 323 -9.41 -17.62 -4.50
C TYR A 323 -8.71 -16.26 -4.44
N PHE A 324 -8.74 -15.51 -5.53
CA PHE A 324 -8.23 -14.14 -5.60
C PHE A 324 -9.28 -13.21 -6.20
N TYR A 325 -9.51 -12.10 -5.50
CA TYR A 325 -10.24 -10.99 -6.09
C TYR A 325 -9.30 -10.20 -7.01
N THR A 326 -9.76 -9.91 -8.22
CA THR A 326 -9.09 -8.93 -9.06
C THR A 326 -9.57 -7.55 -8.65
N GLU A 327 -8.70 -6.74 -8.08
CA GLU A 327 -9.01 -5.34 -7.74
C GLU A 327 -9.10 -4.52 -9.02
N VAL A 328 -10.13 -3.68 -9.14
CA VAL A 328 -10.32 -2.79 -10.30
C VAL A 328 -9.81 -1.40 -9.96
N ILE A 329 -8.89 -0.89 -10.77
CA ILE A 329 -8.40 0.49 -10.68
C ILE A 329 -8.96 1.28 -11.86
N GLU A 330 -9.86 2.23 -11.58
CA GLU A 330 -10.43 3.14 -12.57
C GLU A 330 -9.55 4.38 -12.70
N ILE A 331 -8.96 4.61 -13.87
CA ILE A 331 -8.09 5.74 -14.16
C ILE A 331 -8.71 6.59 -15.27
N ASP A 332 -9.10 7.80 -14.92
CA ASP A 332 -9.54 8.81 -15.89
C ASP A 332 -8.34 9.69 -16.30
N VAL A 333 -7.79 9.45 -17.49
CA VAL A 333 -6.65 10.22 -18.00
C VAL A 333 -7.02 11.62 -18.48
N GLY A 334 -8.31 11.93 -18.59
CA GLY A 334 -8.83 13.26 -18.89
C GLY A 334 -8.90 14.20 -17.68
N LYS A 335 -8.65 13.71 -16.48
CA LYS A 335 -8.60 14.55 -15.27
C LYS A 335 -7.60 15.69 -15.43
N LYS A 336 -7.90 16.85 -14.78
CA LYS A 336 -7.02 18.00 -14.76
C LYS A 336 -5.68 17.64 -14.12
N ALA A 337 -4.64 17.64 -14.92
CA ALA A 337 -3.29 17.34 -14.45
C ALA A 337 -2.71 18.52 -13.66
N ARG A 338 -1.87 18.19 -12.66
CA ARG A 338 -1.05 19.15 -11.92
C ARG A 338 0.41 18.97 -12.28
N LYS A 339 1.14 20.08 -12.41
CA LYS A 339 2.58 20.02 -12.68
C LYS A 339 3.27 19.27 -11.54
N ARG A 340 4.06 18.27 -11.89
CA ARG A 340 4.89 17.54 -10.93
C ARG A 340 5.90 18.49 -10.31
N ARG A 341 5.82 18.72 -9.01
CA ARG A 341 6.91 19.37 -8.29
C ARG A 341 8.10 18.46 -8.33
N ASN A 342 9.25 19.02 -8.68
CA ASN A 342 10.50 18.28 -8.70
C ASN A 342 10.89 17.99 -7.25
N PRO A 343 10.73 16.77 -6.76
CA PRO A 343 10.89 16.52 -5.35
C PRO A 343 12.38 16.45 -4.99
N TYR A 344 12.75 17.02 -3.86
CA TYR A 344 14.02 16.80 -3.18
C TYR A 344 14.33 15.32 -2.96
N HIS A 345 13.32 14.49 -2.96
CA HIS A 345 13.33 13.06 -2.72
C HIS A 345 14.13 12.24 -3.74
N GLN A 346 14.55 12.87 -4.85
CA GLN A 346 15.37 12.23 -5.89
C GLN A 346 16.83 12.65 -5.83
N LEU A 347 17.25 13.37 -4.79
CA LEU A 347 18.67 13.67 -4.57
C LEU A 347 19.39 12.40 -4.13
N ILE A 348 20.42 12.03 -4.89
CA ILE A 348 21.30 10.93 -4.57
C ILE A 348 22.69 11.48 -4.40
N GLU A 349 23.27 11.22 -3.24
CA GLU A 349 24.59 11.72 -2.91
C GLU A 349 25.67 10.96 -3.65
N TRP A 350 26.51 11.70 -4.36
CA TRP A 350 27.72 11.18 -4.97
C TRP A 350 28.94 11.58 -4.15
N ASP A 351 29.62 10.58 -3.64
CA ASP A 351 30.96 10.78 -3.09
C ASP A 351 32.00 10.69 -4.23
N TYR A 352 32.39 11.84 -4.77
CA TYR A 352 33.36 11.91 -5.87
C TYR A 352 34.76 11.45 -5.48
N SER A 353 35.09 11.36 -4.19
CA SER A 353 36.37 10.78 -3.73
C SER A 353 36.43 9.29 -4.03
N MET A 354 35.30 8.66 -4.15
CA MET A 354 35.17 7.24 -4.49
C MET A 354 35.35 6.95 -5.98
N GLN A 355 35.19 7.94 -6.86
CA GLN A 355 35.31 7.74 -8.31
C GLN A 355 36.68 7.18 -8.70
N SER A 356 37.77 7.74 -8.16
CA SER A 356 39.12 7.23 -8.38
C SER A 356 39.40 5.90 -7.67
N LYS A 357 38.76 5.67 -6.53
CA LYS A 357 38.93 4.45 -5.73
C LYS A 357 38.29 3.22 -6.40
N TYR A 358 37.20 3.41 -7.11
CA TYR A 358 36.47 2.34 -7.78
C TYR A 358 36.77 2.22 -9.27
N GLY A 359 37.64 3.09 -9.83
CA GLY A 359 37.98 3.07 -11.24
C GLY A 359 36.84 3.35 -12.20
N ILE A 360 35.84 4.13 -11.73
CA ILE A 360 34.65 4.48 -12.53
C ILE A 360 35.07 5.42 -13.65
N ASP A 361 34.88 4.98 -14.88
CA ASP A 361 35.17 5.82 -16.04
C ASP A 361 34.01 6.81 -16.32
N GLN A 362 34.29 7.71 -17.27
CA GLN A 362 33.34 8.77 -17.64
C GLN A 362 32.04 8.24 -18.26
N GLU A 363 32.12 7.16 -19.00
CA GLU A 363 30.94 6.57 -19.65
C GLU A 363 30.02 5.89 -18.64
N GLU A 364 30.60 5.20 -17.67
CA GLU A 364 29.88 4.58 -16.56
C GLU A 364 29.20 5.63 -15.68
N LEU A 365 29.87 6.74 -15.35
CA LEU A 365 29.28 7.85 -14.61
C LEU A 365 28.11 8.46 -15.35
N LYS A 366 28.21 8.68 -16.67
CA LYS A 366 27.09 9.17 -17.50
C LYS A 366 25.92 8.20 -17.50
N ASN A 367 26.16 6.91 -17.56
CA ASN A 367 25.12 5.90 -17.56
C ASN A 367 24.41 5.82 -16.21
N ILE A 368 25.14 5.92 -15.10
CA ILE A 368 24.58 5.96 -13.76
C ILE A 368 23.79 7.27 -13.53
N SER A 369 24.27 8.40 -14.05
CA SER A 369 23.63 9.70 -13.80
C SER A 369 22.38 9.96 -14.61
N LYS A 370 22.17 9.26 -15.75
CA LYS A 370 21.00 9.45 -16.62
C LYS A 370 19.64 9.42 -15.90
N PRO A 371 19.38 8.43 -15.03
CA PRO A 371 18.09 8.32 -14.36
C PRO A 371 17.98 9.17 -13.08
N PHE A 372 19.05 9.83 -12.61
CA PHE A 372 19.07 10.44 -11.29
C PHE A 372 19.49 11.91 -11.31
N ARG A 373 19.14 12.62 -10.25
CA ARG A 373 19.72 13.91 -9.91
C ARG A 373 20.79 13.70 -8.85
N LEU A 374 22.01 13.61 -9.28
CA LEU A 374 23.13 13.46 -8.38
C LEU A 374 23.49 14.80 -7.73
N CYS A 375 23.93 14.77 -6.48
CA CYS A 375 24.53 15.90 -5.80
C CYS A 375 25.87 15.49 -5.19
N ALA A 376 26.89 16.32 -5.35
CA ALA A 376 28.19 16.07 -4.72
C ALA A 376 28.19 16.62 -3.30
N ARG A 377 28.57 15.80 -2.30
CA ARG A 377 28.78 16.29 -0.94
C ARG A 377 30.06 17.13 -0.88
N VAL A 378 29.95 18.30 -0.26
CA VAL A 378 31.09 19.19 0.04
C VAL A 378 31.15 19.40 1.55
N SER A 379 32.25 19.05 2.15
CA SER A 379 32.44 19.13 3.60
C SER A 379 33.60 20.03 3.99
N THR A 380 34.57 20.23 3.11
CA THR A 380 35.80 21.00 3.36
C THR A 380 36.20 21.88 2.16
N THR A 381 37.09 22.82 2.36
CA THR A 381 37.64 23.65 1.28
C THR A 381 38.46 22.83 0.26
N LYS A 382 38.98 21.67 0.65
CA LYS A 382 39.75 20.77 -0.23
C LYS A 382 38.89 20.03 -1.25
N ASP A 383 37.58 19.99 -1.01
CA ASP A 383 36.61 19.30 -1.88
C ASP A 383 36.41 20.06 -3.21
N PHE A 384 36.76 21.34 -3.26
CA PHE A 384 36.73 22.17 -4.48
C PHE A 384 37.97 21.93 -5.37
N ASN A 385 38.01 20.74 -5.95
CA ASN A 385 39.15 20.26 -6.74
C ASN A 385 38.73 19.82 -8.15
N ARG A 386 39.66 19.28 -8.91
CA ARG A 386 39.47 18.84 -10.30
C ARG A 386 38.44 17.69 -10.38
N CYS A 387 38.39 16.78 -9.39
CA CYS A 387 37.48 15.66 -9.40
C CYS A 387 36.01 16.14 -9.29
N LEU A 388 35.73 17.14 -8.43
CA LEU A 388 34.42 17.76 -8.35
C LEU A 388 34.04 18.43 -9.68
N LEU A 389 34.97 19.15 -10.34
CA LEU A 389 34.71 19.76 -11.63
C LEU A 389 34.32 18.71 -12.69
N THR A 390 35.11 17.63 -12.78
CA THR A 390 34.83 16.51 -13.70
C THR A 390 33.47 15.92 -13.43
N PHE A 391 33.13 15.68 -12.17
CA PHE A 391 31.77 15.19 -11.79
C PHE A 391 30.69 16.14 -12.27
N LEU A 392 30.78 17.43 -12.00
CA LEU A 392 29.75 18.42 -12.40
C LEU A 392 29.56 18.48 -13.93
N GLN A 393 30.64 18.37 -14.69
CA GLN A 393 30.62 18.40 -16.15
C GLN A 393 30.03 17.13 -16.74
N GLU A 394 30.43 15.98 -16.25
CA GLU A 394 30.04 14.68 -16.82
C GLU A 394 28.64 14.22 -16.39
N SER A 395 28.29 14.42 -15.12
CA SER A 395 26.95 14.10 -14.61
C SER A 395 25.88 15.07 -15.11
N LYS A 396 26.28 16.20 -15.73
CA LYS A 396 25.39 17.34 -16.06
C LYS A 396 24.59 17.83 -14.84
N SER A 397 25.05 17.51 -13.65
CA SER A 397 24.44 17.89 -12.41
C SER A 397 25.21 19.04 -11.77
N HIS A 398 24.62 20.22 -11.78
CA HIS A 398 25.17 21.39 -11.11
C HIS A 398 24.61 21.49 -9.68
N SER A 399 24.74 20.42 -8.89
CA SER A 399 24.13 20.29 -7.57
C SER A 399 25.12 19.84 -6.52
N LEU A 400 25.20 20.60 -5.42
CA LEU A 400 26.04 20.31 -4.26
C LEU A 400 25.18 20.04 -3.03
N LEU A 401 25.69 19.26 -2.10
CA LEU A 401 25.11 19.03 -0.78
C LEU A 401 26.10 19.49 0.29
N PHE A 402 25.62 20.39 1.15
CA PHE A 402 26.32 20.82 2.36
C PHE A 402 25.54 20.35 3.58
N VAL A 403 26.25 19.79 4.55
CA VAL A 403 25.71 19.50 5.87
C VAL A 403 26.19 20.59 6.82
N TYR A 404 25.26 21.43 7.28
CA TYR A 404 25.56 22.51 8.23
C TYR A 404 25.30 22.02 9.66
N ASP A 405 26.35 21.67 10.35
CA ASP A 405 26.29 21.09 11.70
C ASP A 405 27.15 21.93 12.65
N THR A 406 26.52 22.71 13.51
CA THR A 406 27.17 23.59 14.48
C THR A 406 27.89 22.85 15.60
N THR A 407 27.64 21.56 15.77
CA THR A 407 28.35 20.72 16.74
C THR A 407 29.72 20.27 16.24
N ARG A 408 29.93 20.26 14.91
CA ARG A 408 31.14 19.77 14.27
C ARG A 408 32.04 20.88 13.75
N LYS A 409 31.46 22.00 13.30
CA LYS A 409 32.20 23.14 12.71
C LYS A 409 31.67 24.48 13.19
N THR A 410 32.56 25.44 13.29
CA THR A 410 32.21 26.83 13.62
C THR A 410 31.66 27.57 12.39
N LYS A 411 30.93 28.67 12.62
CA LYS A 411 30.46 29.56 11.56
C LYS A 411 31.61 30.07 10.67
N ALA A 412 32.78 30.34 11.26
CA ALA A 412 33.94 30.82 10.52
C ALA A 412 34.48 29.77 9.54
N GLU A 413 34.45 28.49 9.91
CA GLU A 413 34.85 27.39 9.03
C GLU A 413 33.88 27.22 7.87
N TYR A 414 32.57 27.32 8.12
CA TYR A 414 31.59 27.31 7.04
C TYR A 414 31.73 28.50 6.10
N ASN A 415 31.98 29.70 6.59
CA ASN A 415 32.22 30.87 5.74
C ASN A 415 33.43 30.66 4.79
N LYS A 416 34.51 30.06 5.27
CA LYS A 416 35.67 29.68 4.42
C LYS A 416 35.26 28.68 3.32
N ILE A 417 34.42 27.72 3.64
CA ILE A 417 33.91 26.76 2.65
C ILE A 417 33.06 27.49 1.58
N PHE A 418 32.21 28.44 1.97
CA PHE A 418 31.40 29.21 1.03
C PHE A 418 32.24 30.17 0.18
N GLU A 419 33.24 30.80 0.73
CA GLU A 419 34.23 31.59 -0.03
C GLU A 419 34.95 30.72 -1.06
N SER A 420 35.42 29.53 -0.68
CA SER A 420 36.04 28.58 -1.59
C SER A 420 35.09 28.08 -2.69
N LEU A 421 33.79 28.00 -2.43
CA LEU A 421 32.75 27.74 -3.46
C LEU A 421 32.77 28.88 -4.51
N GLY A 422 32.78 30.13 -4.07
CA GLY A 422 32.80 31.27 -4.97
C GLY A 422 34.05 31.26 -5.85
N GLU A 423 35.24 31.07 -5.25
CA GLU A 423 36.50 30.97 -5.97
C GLU A 423 36.50 29.80 -6.97
N PHE A 424 35.93 28.66 -6.59
CA PHE A 424 35.79 27.49 -7.46
C PHE A 424 34.89 27.80 -8.67
N CYS A 425 33.71 28.39 -8.43
CA CYS A 425 32.82 28.81 -9.50
C CYS A 425 33.50 29.77 -10.48
N TYR A 426 34.26 30.74 -9.97
CA TYR A 426 34.98 31.69 -10.79
C TYR A 426 36.07 31.02 -11.65
N ARG A 427 36.96 30.22 -11.02
CA ARG A 427 38.03 29.51 -11.70
C ARG A 427 37.55 28.55 -12.77
N CYS A 428 36.44 27.90 -12.52
CA CYS A 428 35.88 26.87 -13.40
C CYS A 428 34.83 27.41 -14.37
N ASN A 429 34.57 28.70 -14.37
CA ASN A 429 33.58 29.39 -15.21
C ASN A 429 32.16 28.75 -15.11
N ILE A 430 31.73 28.47 -13.86
CA ILE A 430 30.43 27.89 -13.60
C ILE A 430 29.40 29.02 -13.54
N GLU A 431 28.46 29.03 -14.51
CA GLU A 431 27.42 30.06 -14.62
C GLU A 431 26.30 29.90 -13.59
N SER A 432 25.95 28.66 -13.24
CA SER A 432 24.90 28.38 -12.26
C SER A 432 25.14 27.10 -11.49
N ILE A 433 24.81 27.10 -10.19
CA ILE A 433 24.92 25.94 -9.32
C ILE A 433 23.76 25.91 -8.30
N VAL A 434 23.29 24.71 -7.94
CA VAL A 434 22.31 24.50 -6.88
C VAL A 434 23.03 24.00 -5.63
N VAL A 435 22.82 24.69 -4.52
CA VAL A 435 23.36 24.33 -3.21
C VAL A 435 22.22 23.82 -2.34
N ASN A 436 22.26 22.53 -2.03
CA ASN A 436 21.32 21.92 -1.09
C ASN A 436 21.95 21.93 0.30
N ILE A 437 21.20 22.37 1.31
CA ILE A 437 21.71 22.45 2.69
C ILE A 437 20.86 21.61 3.61
N GLU A 438 21.49 20.67 4.28
CA GLU A 438 20.95 19.93 5.41
C GLU A 438 21.42 20.62 6.69
N TYR A 439 20.46 21.05 7.53
CA TYR A 439 20.76 21.68 8.81
C TYR A 439 20.64 20.66 9.94
N ILE A 440 21.72 20.49 10.73
CA ILE A 440 21.73 19.63 11.91
C ILE A 440 21.77 20.50 13.18
N GLY A 441 20.86 20.19 14.12
CA GLY A 441 20.69 20.94 15.36
C GLY A 441 19.62 22.02 15.28
N GLY A 442 19.34 22.69 16.40
CA GLY A 442 18.28 23.68 16.56
C GLY A 442 18.60 25.05 15.91
N ILE A 443 18.80 25.09 14.59
CA ILE A 443 19.13 26.30 13.86
C ILE A 443 17.85 27.08 13.56
N SER A 444 17.76 28.33 14.04
CA SER A 444 16.60 29.18 13.84
C SER A 444 16.40 29.58 12.36
N ASP A 445 15.16 29.83 11.95
CA ASP A 445 14.83 30.25 10.58
C ASP A 445 15.56 31.53 10.16
N LYS A 446 15.76 32.47 11.10
CA LYS A 446 16.56 33.70 10.87
C LYS A 446 18.00 33.37 10.54
N MET A 447 18.57 32.36 11.19
CA MET A 447 19.95 31.93 10.95
C MET A 447 20.06 31.19 9.62
N ARG A 448 19.09 30.33 9.28
CA ARG A 448 19.02 29.64 7.98
C ARG A 448 18.96 30.65 6.82
N ALA A 449 18.07 31.65 6.93
CA ALA A 449 17.97 32.71 5.94
C ALA A 449 19.31 33.48 5.78
N SER A 450 19.98 33.80 6.89
CA SER A 450 21.29 34.47 6.86
C SER A 450 22.38 33.64 6.19
N ILE A 451 22.38 32.32 6.40
CA ILE A 451 23.32 31.38 5.75
C ILE A 451 23.06 31.33 4.24
N ALA A 452 21.80 31.19 3.85
CA ALA A 452 21.39 31.14 2.45
C ALA A 452 21.77 32.44 1.71
N GLU A 453 21.54 33.61 2.31
CA GLU A 453 21.91 34.91 1.73
C GLU A 453 23.44 35.05 1.57
N ASN A 454 24.20 34.61 2.56
CA ASN A 454 25.68 34.64 2.48
C ASN A 454 26.20 33.79 1.29
N ILE A 455 25.63 32.62 1.06
CA ILE A 455 25.99 31.76 -0.07
C ILE A 455 25.58 32.41 -1.41
N ILE A 456 24.41 32.97 -1.50
CA ILE A 456 23.93 33.68 -2.71
C ILE A 456 24.85 34.88 -3.01
N GLU A 457 25.18 35.65 -2.00
CA GLU A 457 26.07 36.84 -2.13
C GLU A 457 27.49 36.44 -2.63
N THR A 458 27.98 35.31 -2.16
CA THR A 458 29.23 34.76 -2.66
C THR A 458 29.16 34.47 -4.18
N GLY A 459 28.07 33.93 -4.65
CA GLY A 459 27.82 33.71 -6.09
C GLY A 459 27.73 35.02 -6.87
N ARG A 460 27.03 36.04 -6.34
CA ARG A 460 26.88 37.37 -6.96
C ARG A 460 28.26 38.03 -7.22
N LYS A 461 29.16 37.92 -6.27
CA LYS A 461 30.54 38.46 -6.38
C LYS A 461 31.32 37.87 -7.55
N VAL A 462 31.05 36.63 -7.92
CA VAL A 462 31.74 35.90 -8.98
C VAL A 462 30.91 35.69 -10.24
N LYS A 463 29.77 36.36 -10.34
CA LYS A 463 28.79 36.22 -11.46
C LYS A 463 28.28 34.82 -11.67
N CYS A 464 28.24 34.00 -10.63
CA CYS A 464 27.61 32.68 -10.64
C CYS A 464 26.21 32.73 -10.01
N LYS A 465 25.20 32.22 -10.69
CA LYS A 465 23.85 32.13 -10.13
C LYS A 465 23.77 30.95 -9.16
N ILE A 466 23.85 31.24 -7.87
CA ILE A 466 23.67 30.20 -6.83
C ILE A 466 22.22 30.15 -6.39
N THR A 467 21.60 28.99 -6.47
CA THR A 467 20.27 28.70 -5.94
C THR A 467 20.42 27.86 -4.69
N VAL A 468 20.01 28.38 -3.53
CA VAL A 468 20.04 27.65 -2.27
C VAL A 468 18.71 26.94 -2.04
N ARG A 469 18.76 25.69 -1.64
CA ARG A 469 17.63 24.87 -1.26
C ARG A 469 17.87 24.24 0.10
N GLU A 470 16.89 24.31 0.96
CA GLU A 470 16.89 23.56 2.21
C GLU A 470 16.44 22.12 1.93
N VAL A 471 17.17 21.17 2.44
CA VAL A 471 16.75 19.75 2.41
C VAL A 471 16.40 19.31 3.83
N PRO A 472 15.42 18.41 3.97
CA PRO A 472 15.05 17.87 5.27
C PRO A 472 16.25 17.23 5.97
N GLN A 473 16.26 17.26 7.30
CA GLN A 473 17.30 16.58 8.07
C GLN A 473 17.22 15.07 7.83
N CYS A 474 18.11 14.57 6.98
CA CYS A 474 18.22 13.19 6.61
C CYS A 474 19.44 12.60 7.29
N SER A 475 19.25 11.91 8.40
CA SER A 475 20.36 11.26 9.10
C SER A 475 20.81 10.02 8.31
N THR A 476 21.66 10.19 7.31
CA THR A 476 22.32 9.07 6.62
C THR A 476 23.04 8.12 7.58
N GLY A 477 23.54 8.62 8.72
CA GLY A 477 24.19 7.81 9.74
C GLY A 477 23.24 6.97 10.62
N ARG A 478 21.94 7.27 10.67
CA ARG A 478 21.01 6.60 11.59
C ARG A 478 20.56 5.22 11.11
N TYR A 479 20.66 4.96 9.81
CA TYR A 479 20.20 3.72 9.18
C TYR A 479 21.33 2.89 8.57
N MET A 480 22.59 3.20 8.85
CA MET A 480 23.71 2.35 8.42
C MET A 480 23.59 0.97 9.07
N GLY A 481 23.73 -0.08 8.27
CA GLY A 481 23.55 -1.46 8.73
C GLY A 481 22.09 -1.94 8.76
N ASN A 482 21.17 -1.24 8.09
CA ASN A 482 19.79 -1.69 7.96
C ASN A 482 19.58 -2.44 6.65
N TYR A 483 19.43 -3.75 6.73
CA TYR A 483 19.33 -4.66 5.58
C TYR A 483 18.09 -4.43 4.71
N LEU A 484 17.11 -3.62 5.18
CA LEU A 484 15.98 -3.22 4.34
C LEU A 484 16.44 -2.52 3.05
N PHE A 485 17.58 -1.79 3.09
CA PHE A 485 18.17 -1.13 1.91
C PHE A 485 18.67 -2.10 0.85
N ASP A 486 18.98 -3.34 1.22
CA ASP A 486 19.43 -4.40 0.31
C ASP A 486 18.26 -5.23 -0.22
N SER A 487 17.04 -4.98 0.25
CA SER A 487 15.86 -5.79 -0.03
C SER A 487 14.89 -5.16 -1.03
N ILE A 488 14.01 -5.98 -1.59
CA ILE A 488 12.94 -5.50 -2.48
C ILE A 488 11.97 -4.56 -1.77
N TYR A 489 11.80 -4.67 -0.47
CA TYR A 489 10.86 -3.88 0.33
C TYR A 489 11.15 -2.38 0.27
N ILE A 490 12.38 -1.96 -0.04
CA ILE A 490 12.74 -0.54 -0.18
C ILE A 490 12.08 0.13 -1.40
N VAL A 491 11.71 -0.63 -2.44
CA VAL A 491 11.16 -0.12 -3.71
C VAL A 491 9.86 0.66 -3.49
N PRO A 492 8.79 0.08 -2.92
CA PRO A 492 7.55 0.82 -2.72
C PRO A 492 7.70 1.97 -1.72
N TRP A 493 8.62 1.87 -0.77
CA TRP A 493 8.91 2.95 0.17
C TRP A 493 9.50 4.17 -0.54
N ILE A 494 10.50 3.98 -1.40
CA ILE A 494 11.10 5.06 -2.20
C ILE A 494 10.03 5.72 -3.08
N ILE A 495 9.21 4.91 -3.77
CA ILE A 495 8.16 5.42 -4.66
C ILE A 495 7.17 6.27 -3.87
N ARG A 496 6.62 5.74 -2.79
CA ARG A 496 5.64 6.42 -1.95
C ARG A 496 6.20 7.72 -1.34
N SER A 497 7.40 7.64 -0.77
CA SER A 497 8.06 8.79 -0.15
C SER A 497 8.32 9.94 -1.13
N SER A 498 8.54 9.61 -2.41
CA SER A 498 8.77 10.61 -3.47
C SER A 498 7.52 11.46 -3.80
N PHE A 499 6.33 11.09 -3.33
CA PHE A 499 5.09 11.81 -3.59
C PHE A 499 4.38 12.31 -2.33
N LYS A 500 4.88 11.97 -1.14
CA LYS A 500 4.41 12.56 0.12
C LYS A 500 5.02 13.94 0.36
N ALA A 501 4.39 14.68 1.27
CA ALA A 501 4.86 16.01 1.64
C ALA A 501 6.29 15.99 2.21
N GLU A 502 7.02 17.09 2.01
CA GLU A 502 8.46 17.30 2.24
C GLU A 502 9.03 16.86 3.61
N HIS A 503 8.18 16.50 4.57
CA HIS A 503 8.62 16.23 5.95
C HIS A 503 8.78 14.74 6.29
N GLU A 504 8.55 13.82 5.36
CA GLU A 504 8.61 12.37 5.64
C GLU A 504 9.89 11.67 5.14
N GLN A 505 10.74 12.35 4.39
CA GLN A 505 11.99 11.74 3.95
C GLN A 505 12.96 11.58 5.13
N LYS A 506 13.28 10.34 5.45
CA LYS A 506 14.10 10.01 6.63
C LYS A 506 15.60 9.85 6.31
N PHE A 507 15.99 9.74 5.04
CA PHE A 507 17.38 9.57 4.63
C PHE A 507 17.62 9.97 3.16
N ILE A 508 18.88 10.22 2.81
CA ILE A 508 19.38 10.40 1.44
C ILE A 508 20.13 9.13 1.06
N ASN A 509 19.79 8.54 -0.08
CA ASN A 509 20.58 7.44 -0.64
C ASN A 509 21.92 7.96 -1.17
N THR A 510 22.94 7.14 -1.04
CA THR A 510 24.25 7.34 -1.70
C THR A 510 24.29 6.52 -3.00
N VAL A 511 25.19 6.86 -3.92
CA VAL A 511 25.35 6.03 -5.12
C VAL A 511 25.95 4.68 -4.76
N PHE A 512 27.03 4.66 -4.00
CA PHE A 512 27.69 3.43 -3.60
C PHE A 512 27.57 3.17 -2.11
N ASP A 513 27.48 1.90 -1.74
CA ASP A 513 27.70 1.47 -0.38
C ASP A 513 29.15 1.72 0.02
N ASN A 514 29.37 2.20 1.25
CA ASN A 514 30.70 2.26 1.80
C ASN A 514 31.28 0.84 1.91
N ARG A 515 32.35 0.55 1.21
CA ARG A 515 33.12 -0.68 1.40
C ARG A 515 33.74 -0.66 2.80
N GLN A 516 33.00 -1.12 3.79
CA GLN A 516 33.58 -1.44 5.09
C GLN A 516 34.10 -2.89 5.06
N GLU A 517 35.36 -2.98 5.32
CA GLU A 517 36.27 -3.98 5.87
C GLU A 517 36.03 -5.49 5.70
N HIS A 518 34.84 -6.01 5.29
CA HIS A 518 34.59 -7.45 5.34
C HIS A 518 34.16 -8.12 4.03
N GLY A 519 34.16 -7.40 2.91
CA GLY A 519 33.83 -8.06 1.62
C GLY A 519 32.38 -8.46 1.42
N ASN A 520 31.50 -8.22 2.39
CA ASN A 520 30.10 -8.60 2.31
C ASN A 520 29.36 -7.74 1.29
N VAL A 521 28.68 -8.40 0.36
CA VAL A 521 27.90 -7.72 -0.69
C VAL A 521 26.60 -7.15 -0.13
N ILE A 522 26.06 -7.78 0.92
CA ILE A 522 24.88 -7.35 1.67
C ILE A 522 25.38 -6.76 3.00
N ASN A 523 25.21 -5.46 3.18
CA ASN A 523 25.76 -4.76 4.34
C ASN A 523 24.80 -3.75 4.97
N GLY A 524 23.56 -3.64 4.47
CA GLY A 524 22.56 -2.69 4.96
C GLY A 524 22.92 -1.22 4.69
N GLY A 525 23.80 -0.96 3.73
CA GLY A 525 24.19 0.39 3.35
C GLY A 525 23.11 1.13 2.57
N ALA A 526 23.10 2.46 2.67
CA ALA A 526 22.14 3.32 1.96
C ALA A 526 22.47 3.53 0.47
N GLY A 527 23.50 2.85 -0.08
CA GLY A 527 23.86 2.90 -1.48
C GLY A 527 22.78 2.32 -2.38
N ILE A 528 22.71 2.84 -3.61
CA ILE A 528 21.84 2.26 -4.65
C ILE A 528 22.58 1.24 -5.51
N ILE A 529 23.89 1.17 -5.36
CA ILE A 529 24.81 0.21 -5.98
C ILE A 529 25.73 -0.32 -4.89
N THR A 530 25.95 -1.62 -4.87
CA THR A 530 26.89 -2.25 -3.92
C THR A 530 28.34 -1.86 -4.23
N GLY A 531 29.24 -2.08 -3.27
CA GLY A 531 30.68 -1.91 -3.49
C GLY A 531 31.26 -2.76 -4.64
N ASN A 532 30.54 -3.79 -5.08
CA ASN A 532 30.90 -4.69 -6.17
C ASN A 532 30.12 -4.39 -7.46
N TYR A 533 29.58 -3.18 -7.60
CA TYR A 533 28.85 -2.69 -8.77
C TYR A 533 27.54 -3.44 -9.09
N ILE A 534 26.92 -4.10 -8.14
CA ILE A 534 25.63 -4.71 -8.31
C ILE A 534 24.57 -3.67 -7.98
N LYS A 535 23.64 -3.43 -8.92
CA LYS A 535 22.52 -2.50 -8.73
C LYS A 535 21.55 -3.07 -7.70
N LYS A 536 21.20 -2.28 -6.70
CA LYS A 536 20.24 -2.64 -5.64
C LYS A 536 18.81 -2.32 -6.09
N PRO A 537 17.78 -2.88 -5.44
CA PRO A 537 16.38 -2.57 -5.77
C PRO A 537 16.06 -1.07 -5.75
N SER A 538 16.70 -0.29 -4.86
CA SER A 538 16.60 1.17 -4.81
C SER A 538 17.02 1.87 -6.11
N TYR A 539 18.04 1.36 -6.82
CA TYR A 539 18.43 1.87 -8.13
C TYR A 539 17.27 1.82 -9.12
N TYR A 540 16.59 0.69 -9.20
CA TYR A 540 15.49 0.49 -10.13
C TYR A 540 14.23 1.27 -9.74
N ALA A 541 13.98 1.47 -8.43
CA ALA A 541 12.91 2.34 -7.96
C ALA A 541 13.09 3.78 -8.45
N TYR A 542 14.29 4.33 -8.27
CA TYR A 542 14.62 5.68 -8.77
C TYR A 542 14.59 5.76 -10.30
N MET A 543 15.04 4.71 -10.98
CA MET A 543 14.94 4.62 -12.44
C MET A 543 13.49 4.74 -12.91
N CYS A 544 12.55 3.99 -12.33
CA CYS A 544 11.13 4.09 -12.65
C CYS A 544 10.58 5.50 -12.35
N LEU A 545 10.96 6.09 -11.22
CA LEU A 545 10.57 7.47 -10.88
C LEU A 545 11.07 8.50 -11.90
N SER A 546 12.28 8.30 -12.44
CA SER A 546 12.84 9.20 -13.46
C SER A 546 12.14 9.13 -14.81
N MET A 547 11.50 7.99 -15.09
CA MET A 547 10.74 7.77 -16.32
C MET A 547 9.34 8.39 -16.28
N LEU A 548 8.84 8.78 -15.11
CA LEU A 548 7.50 9.37 -14.96
C LEU A 548 7.40 10.74 -15.66
N GLY A 549 6.18 11.06 -16.09
CA GLY A 549 5.88 12.33 -16.75
C GLY A 549 5.93 13.55 -15.84
N ASP A 550 5.94 14.75 -16.44
CA ASP A 550 6.03 16.02 -15.75
C ASP A 550 4.69 16.48 -15.15
N GLU A 551 3.59 15.89 -15.58
CA GLU A 551 2.25 16.19 -15.10
C GLU A 551 1.63 14.98 -14.40
N ILE A 552 1.17 15.18 -13.16
CA ILE A 552 0.46 14.16 -12.38
C ILE A 552 -1.04 14.29 -12.69
N ILE A 553 -1.63 13.19 -13.15
CA ILE A 553 -3.07 13.06 -13.36
C ILE A 553 -3.75 12.56 -12.08
N ASP A 554 -3.18 11.50 -11.47
CA ASP A 554 -3.71 10.87 -10.26
C ASP A 554 -2.59 10.25 -9.43
N ASN A 555 -2.76 10.19 -8.11
CA ASN A 555 -1.87 9.44 -7.24
C ASN A 555 -2.59 8.98 -5.98
N THR A 556 -2.35 7.74 -5.61
CA THR A 556 -2.90 7.09 -4.42
C THR A 556 -1.78 6.44 -3.60
N GLU A 557 -2.14 5.66 -2.60
CA GLU A 557 -1.19 4.88 -1.81
C GLU A 557 -0.67 3.62 -2.56
N SER A 558 -1.23 3.28 -3.72
CA SER A 558 -0.89 2.09 -4.50
C SER A 558 -0.51 2.36 -5.96
N TYR A 559 -0.80 3.54 -6.49
CA TYR A 559 -0.42 3.89 -7.85
C TYR A 559 -0.25 5.39 -8.07
N ILE A 560 0.47 5.73 -9.14
CA ILE A 560 0.73 7.08 -9.61
C ILE A 560 0.53 7.11 -11.12
N VAL A 561 -0.26 8.07 -11.61
CA VAL A 561 -0.49 8.29 -13.03
C VAL A 561 0.07 9.63 -13.45
N THR A 562 0.94 9.62 -14.44
CA THR A 562 1.55 10.84 -14.99
C THR A 562 1.44 10.88 -16.52
N LYS A 563 1.60 12.08 -17.09
CA LYS A 563 1.66 12.25 -18.54
C LYS A 563 2.76 13.22 -18.97
N ASN A 564 3.24 13.00 -20.20
CA ASN A 564 4.03 13.93 -20.99
C ASN A 564 3.42 13.99 -22.38
N ASN A 565 2.89 15.12 -22.82
CA ASN A 565 2.19 15.25 -24.10
C ASN A 565 1.09 14.18 -24.24
N GLN A 566 1.31 13.18 -25.15
CA GLN A 566 0.35 12.09 -25.39
C GLN A 566 0.75 10.77 -24.69
N ASP A 567 1.91 10.72 -24.06
CA ASP A 567 2.38 9.52 -23.35
C ASP A 567 1.84 9.51 -21.93
N ILE A 568 1.29 8.37 -21.53
CA ILE A 568 0.76 8.13 -20.19
C ILE A 568 1.65 7.11 -19.49
N LYS A 569 1.94 7.35 -18.24
CA LYS A 569 2.74 6.46 -17.41
C LYS A 569 2.02 6.15 -16.12
N ILE A 570 1.88 4.87 -15.81
CA ILE A 570 1.19 4.36 -14.63
C ILE A 570 2.20 3.55 -13.84
N LEU A 571 2.51 3.98 -12.64
CA LEU A 571 3.40 3.26 -11.71
C LEU A 571 2.56 2.70 -10.58
N LEU A 572 2.37 1.39 -10.57
CA LEU A 572 1.71 0.66 -9.47
C LEU A 572 2.78 0.10 -8.53
N TYR A 573 2.48 0.04 -7.21
CA TYR A 573 3.42 -0.48 -6.24
C TYR A 573 2.72 -1.09 -5.03
N ASP A 574 3.35 -2.10 -4.44
CA ASP A 574 2.82 -2.83 -3.29
C ASP A 574 3.52 -2.41 -2.01
N TYR A 575 2.97 -1.39 -1.33
CA TYR A 575 3.52 -0.85 -0.09
C TYR A 575 2.88 -1.48 1.14
N ASP A 576 3.72 -1.96 2.04
CA ASP A 576 3.29 -2.49 3.33
C ASP A 576 3.78 -1.60 4.48
N VAL A 577 2.83 -0.90 5.11
CA VAL A 577 3.14 0.04 6.19
C VAL A 577 3.76 -0.63 7.42
N SER A 578 3.47 -1.91 7.66
CA SER A 578 3.99 -2.63 8.84
C SER A 578 5.50 -2.81 8.80
N ILE A 579 6.02 -3.07 7.60
CA ILE A 579 7.47 -3.20 7.40
C ILE A 579 8.16 -1.90 7.81
N PHE A 580 7.62 -0.75 7.43
CA PHE A 580 8.27 0.55 7.64
C PHE A 580 7.98 1.18 9.01
N ASN A 581 6.93 0.77 9.69
CA ASN A 581 6.73 1.16 11.10
C ASN A 581 7.80 0.56 12.02
N ASN A 582 8.39 -0.55 11.62
CA ASN A 582 9.41 -1.28 12.38
C ASN A 582 10.79 -1.23 11.69
N ILE A 583 11.08 -0.16 10.93
CA ILE A 583 12.31 -0.04 10.14
C ILE A 583 13.59 -0.28 10.95
N ASP A 584 13.62 0.13 12.21
CA ASP A 584 14.79 -0.02 13.10
C ASP A 584 15.06 -1.50 13.50
N GLU A 585 14.10 -2.40 13.29
CA GLU A 585 14.28 -3.83 13.60
C GLU A 585 15.09 -4.58 12.54
N TYR A 586 15.19 -4.06 11.32
CA TYR A 586 15.86 -4.72 10.20
C TYR A 586 17.37 -4.49 10.15
N THR A 587 17.96 -4.08 11.26
CA THR A 587 19.40 -4.20 11.54
C THR A 587 19.78 -5.64 11.86
N ASP A 588 18.82 -6.52 12.13
CA ASP A 588 18.97 -7.97 12.25
C ASP A 588 18.58 -8.65 10.92
N LEU A 589 19.59 -9.26 10.28
CA LEU A 589 19.43 -9.97 9.01
C LEU A 589 18.38 -11.11 9.10
N ASN A 590 18.31 -11.81 10.23
CA ASN A 590 17.39 -12.92 10.41
C ASN A 590 15.93 -12.44 10.42
N LYS A 591 15.66 -11.28 11.00
CA LYS A 591 14.31 -10.68 10.99
C LYS A 591 13.86 -10.33 9.57
N LEU A 592 14.75 -9.77 8.77
CA LEU A 592 14.45 -9.49 7.37
C LEU A 592 14.32 -10.79 6.55
N ALA A 593 15.16 -11.79 6.84
CA ALA A 593 15.10 -13.10 6.19
C ALA A 593 13.72 -13.77 6.39
N MET A 594 13.13 -13.68 7.58
CA MET A 594 11.79 -14.21 7.84
C MET A 594 10.74 -13.66 6.87
N LEU A 595 10.82 -12.40 6.46
CA LEU A 595 9.92 -11.83 5.44
C LEU A 595 10.13 -12.48 4.06
N SER A 596 11.32 -12.99 3.77
CA SER A 596 11.64 -13.58 2.47
C SER A 596 11.06 -14.99 2.30
N TYR A 597 10.81 -15.70 3.40
CA TYR A 597 10.15 -17.02 3.39
C TYR A 597 8.65 -16.94 3.15
N ILE A 598 8.10 -15.73 3.17
CA ILE A 598 6.70 -15.52 2.84
C ILE A 598 6.49 -15.87 1.36
N LYS A 599 5.56 -16.82 1.06
CA LYS A 599 5.24 -17.25 -0.32
C LYS A 599 4.83 -16.05 -1.17
N GLU A 600 5.46 -15.90 -2.33
CA GLU A 600 5.19 -14.80 -3.23
C GLU A 600 3.75 -14.82 -3.74
N ARG A 601 3.11 -13.66 -3.69
CA ARG A 601 1.83 -13.40 -4.32
C ARG A 601 1.86 -12.04 -4.98
N ASN A 602 1.76 -12.06 -6.30
CA ASN A 602 1.57 -10.83 -7.06
C ASN A 602 0.14 -10.34 -6.83
N LYS A 603 -0.02 -9.03 -6.71
CA LYS A 603 -1.35 -8.41 -6.74
C LYS A 603 -1.85 -8.36 -8.16
N GLU A 604 -3.04 -8.86 -8.40
CA GLU A 604 -3.71 -8.79 -9.70
C GLU A 604 -4.69 -7.61 -9.72
N TYR A 605 -4.54 -6.74 -10.69
CA TYR A 605 -5.42 -5.60 -10.91
C TYR A 605 -5.99 -5.64 -12.30
N LYS A 606 -7.24 -5.19 -12.42
CA LYS A 606 -7.82 -4.80 -13.70
C LYS A 606 -7.78 -3.28 -13.80
N LEU A 607 -7.02 -2.75 -14.72
CA LEU A 607 -7.01 -1.32 -15.00
C LEU A 607 -8.12 -1.00 -16.00
N GLU A 608 -9.02 -0.10 -15.63
CA GLU A 608 -10.02 0.49 -16.51
C GLU A 608 -9.61 1.94 -16.79
N LEU A 609 -9.17 2.19 -18.02
CA LEU A 609 -8.64 3.48 -18.46
C LEU A 609 -9.70 4.21 -19.27
N PHE A 610 -10.02 5.45 -18.89
CA PHE A 610 -11.04 6.27 -19.53
C PHE A 610 -10.44 7.53 -20.18
N ASN A 611 -11.17 8.09 -21.13
CA ASN A 611 -10.77 9.28 -21.90
C ASN A 611 -9.48 9.09 -22.72
N LEU A 612 -9.26 7.89 -23.23
CA LEU A 612 -8.21 7.55 -24.19
C LEU A 612 -8.75 7.60 -25.62
N ASN A 613 -7.86 7.82 -26.60
CA ASN A 613 -8.21 7.76 -28.02
C ASN A 613 -7.07 7.17 -28.85
N GLY A 614 -7.39 6.20 -29.70
CA GLY A 614 -6.46 5.61 -30.65
C GLY A 614 -5.82 4.33 -30.15
N LYS A 615 -4.65 4.01 -30.66
CA LYS A 615 -3.92 2.77 -30.39
C LYS A 615 -2.63 3.07 -29.64
N TYR A 616 -2.32 2.26 -28.65
CA TYR A 616 -1.12 2.44 -27.80
C TYR A 616 -0.28 1.18 -27.75
N VAL A 617 1.05 1.36 -27.79
CA VAL A 617 2.00 0.36 -27.32
C VAL A 617 2.18 0.57 -25.83
N VAL A 618 2.03 -0.48 -25.06
CA VAL A 618 2.27 -0.50 -23.62
C VAL A 618 3.56 -1.25 -23.35
N SER A 619 4.56 -0.60 -22.76
CA SER A 619 5.73 -1.27 -22.23
C SER A 619 5.61 -1.43 -20.72
N GLU A 620 6.01 -2.58 -20.22
CA GLU A 620 5.90 -2.99 -18.83
C GLU A 620 7.29 -3.22 -18.25
N ILE A 621 7.59 -2.57 -17.12
CA ILE A 621 8.82 -2.76 -16.35
C ILE A 621 8.42 -3.25 -14.95
N SER A 622 8.74 -4.50 -14.65
CA SER A 622 8.37 -5.14 -13.39
C SER A 622 9.57 -5.24 -12.45
N LEU A 623 9.39 -4.72 -11.23
CA LEU A 623 10.37 -4.74 -10.15
C LEU A 623 9.91 -5.73 -9.07
N GLY A 624 10.35 -6.96 -9.15
CA GLY A 624 10.08 -8.02 -8.19
C GLY A 624 11.32 -8.48 -7.43
N LYS A 625 11.20 -9.57 -6.69
CA LYS A 625 12.33 -10.17 -5.95
C LYS A 625 13.50 -10.60 -6.86
N ASP A 626 13.25 -10.75 -8.15
CA ASP A 626 14.29 -11.16 -9.12
C ASP A 626 15.40 -10.13 -9.30
N ILE A 627 15.13 -8.85 -9.05
CA ILE A 627 16.14 -7.78 -9.08
C ILE A 627 16.94 -7.67 -7.77
N CYS A 628 16.63 -8.48 -6.77
CA CYS A 628 17.15 -8.34 -5.42
C CYS A 628 18.16 -9.44 -5.11
N LEU A 629 19.44 -9.06 -4.95
CA LEU A 629 20.50 -9.98 -4.57
C LEU A 629 20.22 -10.66 -3.23
N PHE A 630 19.80 -9.90 -2.22
CA PHE A 630 19.42 -10.40 -0.90
C PHE A 630 18.43 -11.57 -0.97
N ASN A 631 17.34 -11.40 -1.72
CA ASN A 631 16.32 -12.43 -1.86
C ASN A 631 16.83 -13.69 -2.57
N LYS A 632 17.79 -13.54 -3.51
CA LYS A 632 18.41 -14.69 -4.18
C LYS A 632 19.39 -15.42 -3.27
N MET A 633 20.22 -14.70 -2.53
CA MET A 633 21.19 -15.31 -1.61
C MET A 633 20.51 -16.10 -0.49
N ILE A 634 19.48 -15.55 0.14
CA ILE A 634 18.71 -16.29 1.17
C ILE A 634 18.09 -17.54 0.59
N LYS A 635 17.48 -17.47 -0.59
CA LYS A 635 16.81 -18.60 -1.23
C LYS A 635 17.78 -19.72 -1.62
N MET A 636 19.05 -19.37 -1.88
CA MET A 636 20.10 -20.31 -2.30
C MET A 636 21.01 -20.73 -1.14
N GLU A 637 20.79 -20.24 0.09
CA GLU A 637 21.68 -20.43 1.24
C GLU A 637 23.14 -20.07 0.93
N MET A 638 23.33 -19.05 0.06
CA MET A 638 24.67 -18.62 -0.37
C MET A 638 25.40 -17.86 0.73
N SER A 639 26.74 -17.92 0.70
CA SER A 639 27.57 -17.10 1.58
C SER A 639 27.46 -15.61 1.23
N ASP A 640 27.70 -14.72 2.21
CA ASP A 640 27.69 -13.26 2.02
C ASP A 640 28.87 -12.76 1.15
N VAL A 641 29.75 -13.63 0.72
CA VAL A 641 30.93 -13.34 -0.11
C VAL A 641 30.77 -14.03 -1.47
N LEU A 642 30.73 -13.23 -2.52
CA LEU A 642 30.70 -13.71 -3.91
C LEU A 642 32.14 -13.72 -4.48
N ILE A 643 32.45 -14.71 -5.29
CA ILE A 643 33.67 -14.69 -6.14
C ILE A 643 33.45 -13.79 -7.36
N SER A 644 34.51 -13.35 -8.01
CA SER A 644 34.45 -12.36 -9.12
C SER A 644 33.58 -12.82 -10.29
N GLU A 645 33.56 -14.11 -10.60
CA GLU A 645 32.71 -14.66 -11.65
C GLU A 645 31.21 -14.60 -11.27
N GLU A 646 30.89 -14.91 -10.02
CA GLU A 646 29.51 -14.83 -9.50
C GLU A 646 29.02 -13.37 -9.48
N GLU A 647 29.87 -12.44 -9.06
CA GLU A 647 29.55 -11.01 -9.10
C GLU A 647 29.21 -10.53 -10.51
N LYS A 648 29.99 -10.96 -11.52
CA LYS A 648 29.71 -10.62 -12.92
C LYS A 648 28.38 -11.21 -13.38
N LEU A 649 28.11 -12.46 -13.08
CA LEU A 649 26.85 -13.12 -13.38
C LEU A 649 25.67 -12.38 -12.70
N MET A 650 25.80 -12.01 -11.43
CA MET A 650 24.73 -11.31 -10.70
C MET A 650 24.43 -9.92 -11.30
N ARG A 651 25.43 -9.17 -11.80
CA ARG A 651 25.22 -7.91 -12.52
C ARG A 651 24.34 -8.08 -13.76
N ASP A 652 24.49 -9.20 -14.45
CA ASP A 652 23.76 -9.50 -15.68
C ASP A 652 22.36 -10.07 -15.43
N PHE A 653 22.19 -10.87 -14.38
CA PHE A 653 20.93 -11.54 -14.06
C PHE A 653 19.95 -10.71 -13.22
N LEU A 654 20.42 -9.75 -12.40
CA LEU A 654 19.58 -8.90 -11.57
C LEU A 654 19.04 -7.71 -12.37
N ARG A 655 18.09 -7.97 -13.27
CA ARG A 655 17.47 -6.95 -14.12
C ARG A 655 15.95 -6.99 -13.96
N PRO A 656 15.27 -5.84 -14.12
CA PRO A 656 13.82 -5.79 -14.22
C PRO A 656 13.31 -6.67 -15.36
N GLN A 657 12.19 -7.31 -15.15
CA GLN A 657 11.47 -7.96 -16.22
C GLN A 657 10.87 -6.88 -17.12
N PHE A 658 10.95 -7.09 -18.44
CA PHE A 658 10.44 -6.16 -19.44
C PHE A 658 9.56 -6.91 -20.43
N ASP A 659 8.36 -6.36 -20.65
CA ASP A 659 7.41 -6.87 -21.62
C ASP A 659 6.71 -5.73 -22.36
N PHE A 660 6.01 -6.02 -23.44
CA PHE A 660 5.19 -5.05 -24.15
C PHE A 660 3.98 -5.68 -24.81
N SER A 661 2.92 -4.91 -24.86
CA SER A 661 1.65 -5.29 -25.44
C SER A 661 1.08 -4.13 -26.27
N VAL A 662 -0.02 -4.37 -26.95
CA VAL A 662 -0.75 -3.34 -27.70
C VAL A 662 -2.18 -3.31 -27.22
N ILE A 663 -2.67 -2.11 -26.90
CA ILE A 663 -4.08 -1.89 -26.58
C ILE A 663 -4.75 -1.05 -27.66
N ASP A 664 -5.96 -1.43 -28.01
CA ASP A 664 -6.83 -0.71 -28.94
C ASP A 664 -8.00 -0.12 -28.15
N VAL A 665 -8.11 1.20 -28.18
CA VAL A 665 -9.11 1.92 -27.37
C VAL A 665 -10.45 1.92 -28.10
N LYS A 666 -11.47 1.39 -27.46
CA LYS A 666 -12.84 1.37 -27.97
C LYS A 666 -13.74 2.32 -27.15
N ASN A 667 -14.46 3.19 -27.84
CA ASN A 667 -15.40 4.13 -27.19
C ASN A 667 -14.78 5.00 -26.09
N GLY A 668 -13.50 5.38 -26.23
CA GLY A 668 -12.81 6.21 -25.24
C GLY A 668 -12.32 5.45 -23.99
N ALA A 669 -12.44 4.13 -23.96
CA ALA A 669 -12.02 3.31 -22.83
C ALA A 669 -11.15 2.12 -23.27
N ALA A 670 -10.26 1.70 -22.39
CA ALA A 670 -9.46 0.48 -22.53
C ALA A 670 -9.37 -0.25 -21.20
N SER A 671 -9.25 -1.57 -21.26
CA SER A 671 -9.11 -2.42 -20.08
C SER A 671 -7.91 -3.34 -20.25
N MET A 672 -7.13 -3.52 -19.17
CA MET A 672 -6.00 -4.44 -19.14
C MET A 672 -5.83 -5.08 -17.76
N ASP A 673 -5.46 -6.36 -17.75
CA ASP A 673 -5.11 -7.08 -16.55
C ASP A 673 -3.61 -6.95 -16.30
N VAL A 674 -3.21 -6.59 -15.09
CA VAL A 674 -1.82 -6.38 -14.71
C VAL A 674 -1.46 -7.10 -13.41
N LYS A 675 -0.20 -7.49 -13.27
CA LYS A 675 0.33 -8.16 -12.08
C LYS A 675 1.43 -7.33 -11.45
N VAL A 676 1.19 -6.83 -10.25
CA VAL A 676 2.18 -6.09 -9.47
C VAL A 676 2.91 -7.08 -8.57
N PRO A 677 4.25 -7.18 -8.65
CA PRO A 677 5.01 -8.05 -7.77
C PRO A 677 4.78 -7.69 -6.30
N GLN A 678 4.66 -8.72 -5.47
CA GLN A 678 4.55 -8.52 -4.03
C GLN A 678 5.74 -7.73 -3.49
N TYR A 679 5.46 -6.67 -2.73
CA TYR A 679 6.46 -5.72 -2.21
C TYR A 679 7.31 -5.04 -3.28
N GLY A 680 6.87 -5.04 -4.52
CA GLY A 680 7.57 -4.49 -5.66
C GLY A 680 6.79 -3.37 -6.34
N ALA A 681 7.07 -3.19 -7.64
CA ALA A 681 6.40 -2.20 -8.46
C ALA A 681 6.29 -2.65 -9.91
N LEU A 682 5.32 -2.07 -10.63
CA LEU A 682 5.10 -2.22 -12.06
C LEU A 682 4.95 -0.84 -12.70
N LEU A 683 5.82 -0.50 -13.63
CA LEU A 683 5.70 0.70 -14.45
C LEU A 683 5.14 0.33 -15.82
N LEU A 684 4.00 0.90 -16.16
CA LEU A 684 3.40 0.85 -17.50
C LEU A 684 3.65 2.17 -18.22
N GLN A 685 4.10 2.10 -19.46
CA GLN A 685 4.29 3.27 -20.31
C GLN A 685 3.45 3.10 -21.57
N LEU A 686 2.44 3.93 -21.74
CA LEU A 686 1.53 3.93 -22.87
C LEU A 686 1.98 4.98 -23.89
N HIS A 687 2.51 4.53 -25.03
CA HIS A 687 2.88 5.36 -26.15
C HIS A 687 1.81 5.32 -27.23
N LYS A 688 1.26 6.46 -27.56
CA LYS A 688 0.29 6.56 -28.64
C LYS A 688 0.97 6.40 -30.00
N ILE A 689 0.50 5.47 -30.81
CA ILE A 689 1.05 5.20 -32.13
C ILE A 689 0.17 5.69 -33.28
N ILE A 690 -1.13 5.83 -33.09
CA ILE A 690 -2.09 6.32 -34.08
C ILE A 690 -3.22 7.07 -33.36
#